data_20557cbf45691c2876970493fc781111
#
_entry.id   20557cbf45691c2876970493fc781111
#
_cell.length_a   1.000
_cell.length_b   1.000
_cell.length_c   1.000
_cell.angle_alpha   90.00
_cell.angle_beta   90.00
_cell.angle_gamma   90.00
#
_symmetry.space_group_name_H-M   'P 1'
#
loop_
_entity.id
_entity.type
_entity.pdbx_description
1 polymer ?
#
loop_
_entity_poly.entity_id
_entity_poly.type
_entity_poly.pdbx_seq_one_letter_code
_entity_poly.pdbx_strand_id
1 'polypeptide(L)'
;MSTYSIFGAGASGLYTVWRMLSGETKTGGKLLAAGDTIELFDWGKYDFSKDAPGTRAAGARVCTWHYQDDKNKSYLEVGGMRYAEWDGTPQGGGHRVVTTVIEQLDLKQYSVPFNESTNPLYYLRGKNLYYNAITSYNPAPYNVNNFGAAVAPDDGFNSVEALAVTATSGPQTRREWCRFYQTGRINVDLPESSIYNKGDLLKDIGYWNLMFDQLGSEGYQYTSDGNGYTSNVINWNSAVAFQANNEFTPGTEYMTLTHGYSSMFNALFDAITKLAGEQGVKFDYRPNTRLHSILQKDKAVHYTLATREHPDKPGEARTTDAAWLAMPRYAIDLVAQATRYQPHDGLDVLNHRKVQLYLESAVMQPSYKVGMFFDEPWWTASAANPPAYPAQVEGYEVTQGVLAALKQEGFPERFLVAMNAQTILETPFSSKASFIEAVERQADERLSIKEERQLLVAAERNTIGPSVTDTPIRQVVYFGNNALDQNGEKIYGLLASYDDEQYTSFWQELEIGPGGTREVPRSQNTQPLEGPRRAPEVMVKMLRAQLAAVHFGPQADYSAVPVPRETRYMDWSLPPFNAGYHAYAAHYDIGDVQRKVRKPSQLIDGADANIFIVGEAYSNDQAWVEGAYCTAESVLNDFFGVKPIIDDTDYPFICPEF
;
A
#
# COMPACT_ATOMS: atom_id res chain seq x y z
N MET A 1 22.12 -23.02 21.07
CA MET A 1 20.72 -22.85 20.64
C MET A 1 20.36 -21.41 20.88
N SER A 2 20.09 -20.71 19.80
CA SER A 2 19.74 -19.30 19.86
C SER A 2 18.22 -19.12 19.76
N THR A 3 17.71 -18.06 20.37
CA THR A 3 16.29 -17.68 20.30
C THR A 3 16.17 -16.33 19.63
N TYR A 4 15.27 -16.23 18.67
CA TYR A 4 14.99 -15.02 17.91
C TYR A 4 13.51 -14.69 18.04
N SER A 5 13.18 -13.47 18.47
CA SER A 5 11.79 -13.07 18.72
C SER A 5 11.39 -11.94 17.77
N ILE A 6 10.32 -12.15 17.02
CA ILE A 6 9.77 -11.22 16.03
C ILE A 6 8.38 -10.77 16.49
N PHE A 7 8.17 -9.47 16.58
CA PHE A 7 6.93 -8.86 17.05
C PHE A 7 6.21 -8.15 15.90
N GLY A 8 5.17 -8.80 15.39
CA GLY A 8 4.35 -8.45 14.24
C GLY A 8 4.47 -9.49 13.14
N ALA A 9 3.36 -10.16 12.79
CA ALA A 9 3.26 -11.12 11.69
C ALA A 9 2.67 -10.49 10.42
N GLY A 10 2.97 -9.22 10.18
CA GLY A 10 2.70 -8.52 8.93
C GLY A 10 3.82 -8.74 7.89
N ALA A 11 3.87 -7.88 6.88
CA ALA A 11 4.82 -7.99 5.77
C ALA A 11 6.27 -8.19 6.24
N SER A 12 6.81 -7.26 7.02
CA SER A 12 8.22 -7.31 7.45
C SER A 12 8.53 -8.47 8.39
N GLY A 13 7.58 -8.84 9.28
CA GLY A 13 7.81 -9.93 10.23
C GLY A 13 7.83 -11.31 9.57
N LEU A 14 6.82 -11.61 8.75
CA LEU A 14 6.78 -12.86 7.98
C LEU A 14 7.97 -12.96 7.03
N TYR A 15 8.30 -11.88 6.34
CA TYR A 15 9.46 -11.83 5.47
C TYR A 15 10.76 -12.11 6.24
N THR A 16 10.96 -11.46 7.39
CA THR A 16 12.16 -11.69 8.23
C THR A 16 12.32 -13.15 8.57
N VAL A 17 11.25 -13.81 9.08
CA VAL A 17 11.29 -15.23 9.46
C VAL A 17 11.57 -16.11 8.25
N TRP A 18 10.90 -15.86 7.13
CA TRP A 18 11.11 -16.63 5.91
C TRP A 18 12.55 -16.50 5.40
N ARG A 19 13.12 -15.29 5.39
CA ARG A 19 14.50 -15.07 4.95
C ARG A 19 15.55 -15.66 5.91
N MET A 20 15.32 -15.65 7.22
CA MET A 20 16.19 -16.31 8.18
C MET A 20 16.30 -17.83 7.89
N LEU A 21 15.21 -18.46 7.42
CA LEU A 21 15.15 -19.87 7.08
C LEU A 21 15.63 -20.17 5.65
N SER A 22 15.18 -19.37 4.65
CA SER A 22 15.48 -19.60 3.25
C SER A 22 16.85 -19.10 2.83
N GLY A 23 17.31 -17.96 3.40
CA GLY A 23 18.54 -17.28 3.01
C GLY A 23 19.80 -18.08 3.27
N GLU A 24 20.83 -17.78 2.47
CA GLU A 24 22.21 -18.22 2.69
C GLU A 24 23.01 -17.10 3.31
N THR A 25 23.99 -17.44 4.15
CA THR A 25 24.93 -16.46 4.68
C THR A 25 26.02 -16.11 3.64
N LYS A 26 26.64 -14.95 3.78
CA LYS A 26 27.78 -14.50 2.92
C LYS A 26 28.99 -15.44 2.98
N THR A 27 29.11 -16.20 4.06
CA THR A 27 30.17 -17.20 4.26
C THR A 27 29.78 -18.61 3.79
N GLY A 28 28.55 -18.77 3.28
CA GLY A 28 27.95 -20.06 2.93
C GLY A 28 27.20 -20.70 4.10
N GLY A 29 26.22 -21.55 3.80
CA GLY A 29 25.39 -22.22 4.78
C GLY A 29 24.16 -21.42 5.23
N LYS A 30 23.46 -21.93 6.22
CA LYS A 30 22.23 -21.34 6.78
C LYS A 30 22.55 -20.45 7.97
N LEU A 31 21.72 -19.42 8.22
CA LEU A 31 21.81 -18.58 9.40
C LEU A 31 21.47 -19.36 10.68
N LEU A 32 20.46 -20.20 10.62
CA LEU A 32 19.94 -20.96 11.74
C LEU A 32 20.49 -22.38 11.78
N ALA A 33 20.72 -22.89 12.99
CA ALA A 33 21.10 -24.25 13.28
C ALA A 33 19.91 -25.08 13.77
N ALA A 34 19.97 -26.39 13.60
CA ALA A 34 18.98 -27.30 14.19
C ALA A 34 18.91 -27.09 15.72
N GLY A 35 17.71 -26.95 16.25
CA GLY A 35 17.45 -26.67 17.64
C GLY A 35 17.34 -25.19 18.01
N ASP A 36 17.67 -24.26 17.11
CA ASP A 36 17.36 -22.84 17.31
C ASP A 36 15.84 -22.61 17.33
N THR A 37 15.43 -21.51 17.96
CA THR A 37 14.01 -21.17 18.12
C THR A 37 13.71 -19.82 17.46
N ILE A 38 12.65 -19.77 16.70
CA ILE A 38 12.03 -18.53 16.22
C ILE A 38 10.66 -18.40 16.90
N GLU A 39 10.43 -17.28 17.55
CA GLU A 39 9.15 -16.91 18.14
C GLU A 39 8.57 -15.75 17.34
N LEU A 40 7.37 -15.93 16.78
CA LEU A 40 6.64 -14.90 16.06
C LEU A 40 5.36 -14.55 16.82
N PHE A 41 5.26 -13.30 17.23
CA PHE A 41 4.09 -12.79 17.97
C PHE A 41 3.30 -11.83 17.11
N ASP A 42 1.98 -11.84 17.23
CA ASP A 42 1.11 -10.87 16.60
C ASP A 42 -0.01 -10.40 17.53
N TRP A 43 -0.26 -9.10 17.53
CA TRP A 43 -1.37 -8.52 18.28
C TRP A 43 -2.74 -8.85 17.70
N GLY A 44 -2.82 -9.07 16.38
CA GLY A 44 -4.01 -9.51 15.70
C GLY A 44 -4.43 -10.91 16.12
N LYS A 45 -5.70 -11.22 15.88
CA LYS A 45 -6.27 -12.55 16.16
C LYS A 45 -6.03 -13.57 15.06
N TYR A 46 -5.23 -13.25 14.10
CA TYR A 46 -4.98 -14.02 12.90
C TYR A 46 -4.42 -15.42 13.23
N ASP A 47 -5.11 -16.45 12.78
CA ASP A 47 -4.69 -17.83 12.95
C ASP A 47 -4.42 -18.47 11.58
N PHE A 48 -3.16 -18.50 11.18
CA PHE A 48 -2.72 -19.11 9.92
C PHE A 48 -3.01 -20.61 9.84
N SER A 49 -3.22 -21.28 10.97
CA SER A 49 -3.50 -22.72 11.02
C SER A 49 -4.94 -23.05 10.61
N LYS A 50 -5.84 -22.08 10.58
CA LYS A 50 -7.25 -22.28 10.28
C LYS A 50 -7.58 -21.84 8.87
N ASP A 51 -8.35 -22.65 8.15
CA ASP A 51 -8.82 -22.37 6.79
C ASP A 51 -9.93 -21.31 6.72
N ALA A 52 -9.91 -20.30 7.57
CA ALA A 52 -10.85 -19.20 7.56
C ALA A 52 -10.26 -18.00 6.77
N PRO A 53 -10.59 -17.83 5.48
CA PRO A 53 -9.89 -16.86 4.62
C PRO A 53 -10.12 -15.41 5.02
N GLY A 54 -11.31 -15.05 5.46
CA GLY A 54 -11.65 -13.66 5.75
C GLY A 54 -11.06 -13.10 7.05
N THR A 55 -10.62 -13.96 7.96
CA THR A 55 -10.01 -13.56 9.24
C THR A 55 -8.49 -13.60 9.22
N ARG A 56 -7.89 -14.12 8.16
CA ARG A 56 -6.46 -14.39 8.09
C ARG A 56 -5.58 -13.14 8.05
N ALA A 57 -6.08 -12.02 7.58
CA ALA A 57 -5.30 -10.79 7.51
C ALA A 57 -5.59 -9.80 8.65
N ALA A 58 -6.44 -10.17 9.60
CA ALA A 58 -6.73 -9.30 10.75
C ALA A 58 -5.46 -9.09 11.58
N GLY A 59 -5.02 -7.84 11.69
CA GLY A 59 -3.79 -7.46 12.38
C GLY A 59 -2.65 -7.01 11.47
N ALA A 60 -2.78 -7.16 10.14
CA ALA A 60 -1.82 -6.62 9.18
C ALA A 60 -2.46 -5.54 8.30
N ARG A 61 -1.66 -4.57 7.85
CA ARG A 61 -2.12 -3.50 6.93
C ARG A 61 -2.26 -3.94 5.47
N VAL A 62 -1.95 -5.17 5.14
CA VAL A 62 -2.43 -5.87 3.95
C VAL A 62 -3.54 -6.79 4.41
N CYS A 63 -4.77 -6.51 4.01
CA CYS A 63 -5.95 -7.17 4.57
C CYS A 63 -7.00 -7.37 3.47
N THR A 64 -7.09 -8.60 2.98
CA THR A 64 -8.13 -9.04 2.06
C THR A 64 -9.30 -9.63 2.84
N TRP A 65 -10.51 -9.17 2.61
CA TRP A 65 -11.72 -9.73 3.19
C TRP A 65 -12.63 -10.31 2.12
N HIS A 66 -12.95 -11.59 2.21
CA HIS A 66 -13.82 -12.29 1.27
C HIS A 66 -15.27 -12.23 1.74
N TYR A 67 -16.19 -12.08 0.78
CA TYR A 67 -17.63 -12.10 1.06
C TYR A 67 -18.03 -13.39 1.78
N GLN A 68 -18.75 -13.24 2.90
CA GLN A 68 -19.14 -14.34 3.80
C GLN A 68 -17.97 -15.19 4.32
N ASP A 69 -16.78 -14.62 4.41
CA ASP A 69 -15.55 -15.32 4.85
C ASP A 69 -15.22 -16.57 3.99
N ASP A 70 -15.65 -16.58 2.72
CA ASP A 70 -15.41 -17.69 1.79
C ASP A 70 -14.36 -17.29 0.74
N LYS A 71 -13.20 -17.97 0.77
CA LYS A 71 -12.06 -17.72 -0.15
C LYS A 71 -12.40 -17.88 -1.64
N ASN A 72 -13.49 -18.54 -1.96
CA ASN A 72 -13.94 -18.77 -3.33
C ASN A 72 -14.92 -17.69 -3.81
N LYS A 73 -15.21 -16.72 -2.97
CA LYS A 73 -16.11 -15.59 -3.30
C LYS A 73 -15.34 -14.31 -3.54
N SER A 74 -16.02 -13.32 -4.08
CA SER A 74 -15.51 -11.97 -4.27
C SER A 74 -14.90 -11.41 -3.00
N TYR A 75 -13.93 -10.53 -3.12
CA TYR A 75 -13.21 -9.95 -1.99
C TYR A 75 -13.07 -8.42 -2.08
N LEU A 76 -12.69 -7.84 -0.97
CA LEU A 76 -12.33 -6.43 -0.81
C LEU A 76 -10.93 -6.32 -0.23
N GLU A 77 -10.16 -5.40 -0.75
CA GLU A 77 -8.88 -5.00 -0.17
C GLU A 77 -9.10 -3.84 0.80
N VAL A 78 -9.28 -4.15 2.07
CA VAL A 78 -9.45 -3.11 3.11
C VAL A 78 -8.13 -2.62 3.70
N GLY A 79 -7.01 -3.14 3.22
CA GLY A 79 -5.64 -2.72 3.47
C GLY A 79 -4.87 -2.42 2.20
N GLY A 80 -3.58 -2.76 2.13
CA GLY A 80 -2.78 -2.71 0.90
C GLY A 80 -3.36 -3.61 -0.18
N MET A 81 -3.31 -3.17 -1.44
CA MET A 81 -4.09 -3.76 -2.52
C MET A 81 -3.25 -4.32 -3.67
N ARG A 82 -2.06 -3.76 -3.91
CA ARG A 82 -1.34 -3.90 -5.17
C ARG A 82 0.16 -3.73 -5.00
N TYR A 83 0.89 -4.07 -6.04
CA TYR A 83 2.33 -3.81 -6.16
C TYR A 83 2.68 -3.48 -7.61
N ALA A 84 3.74 -2.72 -7.83
CA ALA A 84 4.30 -2.51 -9.16
C ALA A 84 5.23 -3.70 -9.50
N GLU A 85 4.97 -4.41 -10.58
CA GLU A 85 5.81 -5.56 -10.95
C GLU A 85 7.14 -5.08 -11.56
N TRP A 86 8.23 -5.68 -11.11
CA TRP A 86 9.53 -5.48 -11.74
C TRP A 86 9.66 -6.35 -13.00
N ASP A 87 10.12 -5.76 -14.10
CA ASP A 87 10.29 -6.42 -15.40
C ASP A 87 11.52 -7.35 -15.50
N GLY A 88 12.29 -7.46 -14.41
CA GLY A 88 13.50 -8.30 -14.34
C GLY A 88 14.74 -7.63 -14.93
N THR A 89 14.65 -6.39 -15.44
CA THR A 89 15.83 -5.69 -15.98
C THR A 89 16.49 -4.79 -14.93
N PRO A 90 17.82 -4.56 -15.01
CA PRO A 90 18.52 -3.68 -14.08
C PRO A 90 18.01 -2.22 -14.11
N GLN A 91 17.49 -1.78 -15.25
CA GLN A 91 16.93 -0.43 -15.46
C GLN A 91 15.43 -0.37 -15.21
N GLY A 92 14.77 -1.52 -15.07
CA GLY A 92 13.33 -1.61 -14.88
C GLY A 92 12.88 -1.03 -13.53
N GLY A 93 11.77 -0.33 -13.55
CA GLY A 93 11.07 0.12 -12.36
C GLY A 93 10.36 -1.03 -11.62
N GLY A 94 9.61 -0.68 -10.60
CA GLY A 94 8.80 -1.65 -9.85
C GLY A 94 9.41 -2.11 -8.54
N HIS A 95 8.66 -2.96 -7.85
CA HIS A 95 8.96 -3.50 -6.53
C HIS A 95 9.77 -4.79 -6.66
N ARG A 96 11.10 -4.68 -6.67
CA ARG A 96 11.98 -5.81 -7.00
C ARG A 96 11.94 -6.93 -5.97
N VAL A 97 11.88 -6.60 -4.69
CA VAL A 97 11.86 -7.61 -3.63
C VAL A 97 10.49 -8.30 -3.59
N VAL A 98 9.39 -7.55 -3.68
CA VAL A 98 8.03 -8.13 -3.73
C VAL A 98 7.88 -9.06 -4.94
N THR A 99 8.30 -8.62 -6.13
CA THR A 99 8.24 -9.44 -7.35
C THR A 99 9.04 -10.73 -7.18
N THR A 100 10.27 -10.65 -6.64
CA THR A 100 11.11 -11.81 -6.38
C THR A 100 10.46 -12.77 -5.36
N VAL A 101 9.84 -12.26 -4.30
CA VAL A 101 9.11 -13.08 -3.31
C VAL A 101 7.93 -13.79 -3.96
N ILE A 102 7.15 -13.09 -4.78
CA ILE A 102 6.02 -13.67 -5.52
C ILE A 102 6.49 -14.81 -6.43
N GLU A 103 7.62 -14.64 -7.10
CA GLU A 103 8.22 -15.69 -7.94
C GLU A 103 8.72 -16.90 -7.11
N GLN A 104 9.45 -16.64 -6.01
CA GLN A 104 10.00 -17.70 -5.16
C GLN A 104 8.94 -18.50 -4.40
N LEU A 105 7.75 -17.92 -4.22
CA LEU A 105 6.60 -18.58 -3.60
C LEU A 105 5.63 -19.20 -4.63
N ASP A 106 6.00 -19.27 -5.91
CA ASP A 106 5.17 -19.79 -7.01
C ASP A 106 3.81 -19.06 -7.16
N LEU A 107 3.74 -17.79 -6.74
CA LEU A 107 2.53 -16.98 -6.81
C LEU A 107 2.36 -16.22 -8.14
N LYS A 108 3.35 -16.21 -9.00
CA LYS A 108 3.30 -15.48 -10.28
C LYS A 108 2.12 -15.91 -11.16
N GLN A 109 1.74 -17.18 -11.12
CA GLN A 109 0.56 -17.71 -11.82
C GLN A 109 -0.78 -17.08 -11.35
N TYR A 110 -0.82 -16.52 -10.13
CA TYR A 110 -1.98 -15.86 -9.55
C TYR A 110 -1.90 -14.33 -9.65
N SER A 111 -0.82 -13.79 -10.18
CA SER A 111 -0.64 -12.36 -10.38
C SER A 111 -1.49 -11.90 -11.56
N VAL A 112 -2.31 -10.88 -11.34
CA VAL A 112 -3.21 -10.30 -12.34
C VAL A 112 -3.08 -8.79 -12.34
N PRO A 113 -3.33 -8.10 -13.48
CA PRO A 113 -3.34 -6.65 -13.50
C PRO A 113 -4.31 -6.08 -12.47
N PHE A 114 -3.87 -5.07 -11.74
CA PHE A 114 -4.73 -4.21 -10.95
C PHE A 114 -5.04 -2.99 -11.80
N ASN A 115 -6.19 -3.05 -12.46
CA ASN A 115 -6.52 -2.14 -13.52
C ASN A 115 -6.80 -0.72 -13.03
N GLU A 116 -6.09 0.25 -13.60
CA GLU A 116 -6.34 1.66 -13.41
C GLU A 116 -6.61 2.34 -14.75
N SER A 117 -7.64 3.16 -14.79
CA SER A 117 -8.02 3.87 -16.00
C SER A 117 -7.01 4.96 -16.36
N THR A 118 -6.64 5.05 -17.63
CA THR A 118 -5.96 6.22 -18.18
C THR A 118 -6.89 7.42 -18.34
N ASN A 119 -8.19 7.21 -18.18
CA ASN A 119 -9.23 8.25 -18.30
C ASN A 119 -10.26 8.14 -17.18
N PRO A 120 -9.84 8.26 -15.90
CA PRO A 120 -10.70 8.12 -14.75
C PRO A 120 -11.80 9.19 -14.71
N LEU A 121 -12.92 8.84 -14.03
CA LEU A 121 -14.02 9.76 -13.77
C LEU A 121 -13.73 10.58 -12.52
N TYR A 122 -13.84 11.90 -12.64
CA TYR A 122 -13.75 12.86 -11.57
C TYR A 122 -15.11 13.44 -11.21
N TYR A 123 -15.38 13.62 -9.93
CA TYR A 123 -16.47 14.44 -9.44
C TYR A 123 -15.90 15.50 -8.49
N LEU A 124 -15.74 16.72 -9.00
CA LEU A 124 -15.05 17.81 -8.30
C LEU A 124 -15.97 19.03 -8.23
N ARG A 125 -16.23 19.52 -7.02
CA ARG A 125 -17.09 20.69 -6.75
C ARG A 125 -18.43 20.62 -7.50
N GLY A 126 -19.07 19.45 -7.51
CA GLY A 126 -20.36 19.23 -8.16
C GLY A 126 -20.31 19.07 -9.68
N LYS A 127 -19.14 18.98 -10.28
CA LYS A 127 -18.97 18.77 -11.73
C LYS A 127 -18.32 17.41 -11.99
N ASN A 128 -18.95 16.62 -12.85
CA ASN A 128 -18.39 15.36 -13.31
C ASN A 128 -17.58 15.59 -14.58
N LEU A 129 -16.40 15.00 -14.64
CA LEU A 129 -15.45 15.14 -15.73
C LEU A 129 -14.66 13.86 -15.90
N TYR A 130 -14.44 13.42 -17.13
CA TYR A 130 -13.38 12.45 -17.40
C TYR A 130 -12.04 13.18 -17.49
N TYR A 131 -10.96 12.52 -17.07
CA TYR A 131 -9.61 13.09 -17.07
C TYR A 131 -9.24 13.74 -18.40
N ASN A 132 -9.43 13.03 -19.51
CA ASN A 132 -9.13 13.53 -20.86
C ASN A 132 -10.06 14.66 -21.34
N ALA A 133 -11.18 14.89 -20.66
CA ALA A 133 -12.09 16.00 -20.95
C ALA A 133 -11.73 17.29 -20.20
N ILE A 134 -10.79 17.23 -19.28
CA ILE A 134 -10.30 18.41 -18.56
C ILE A 134 -9.29 19.13 -19.46
N THR A 135 -9.69 20.28 -19.95
CA THR A 135 -8.92 21.10 -20.89
C THR A 135 -9.03 22.57 -20.52
N SER A 136 -8.23 23.43 -21.13
CA SER A 136 -8.35 24.89 -20.98
C SER A 136 -9.73 25.43 -21.39
N TYR A 137 -10.45 24.74 -22.27
CA TYR A 137 -11.83 25.09 -22.69
C TYR A 137 -12.91 24.44 -21.82
N ASN A 138 -12.58 23.41 -21.07
CA ASN A 138 -13.46 22.72 -20.14
C ASN A 138 -12.70 22.43 -18.83
N PRO A 139 -12.30 23.47 -18.09
CA PRO A 139 -11.47 23.30 -16.90
C PRO A 139 -12.26 22.65 -15.76
N ALA A 140 -11.51 22.05 -14.84
CA ALA A 140 -12.03 21.69 -13.53
C ALA A 140 -12.49 22.97 -12.78
N PRO A 141 -13.46 22.86 -11.86
CA PRO A 141 -14.12 24.01 -11.24
C PRO A 141 -13.28 24.66 -10.12
N TYR A 142 -12.00 24.92 -10.40
CA TYR A 142 -11.06 25.61 -9.51
C TYR A 142 -10.52 26.87 -10.18
N ASN A 143 -10.29 27.90 -9.38
CA ASN A 143 -9.74 29.16 -9.89
C ASN A 143 -8.20 29.11 -9.89
N VAL A 144 -7.63 28.38 -10.83
CA VAL A 144 -6.17 28.21 -10.96
C VAL A 144 -5.52 29.18 -11.96
N ASN A 145 -6.23 30.21 -12.40
CA ASN A 145 -5.83 31.11 -13.48
C ASN A 145 -4.52 31.87 -13.24
N ASN A 146 -4.03 31.95 -12.03
CA ASN A 146 -2.84 32.72 -11.67
C ASN A 146 -1.54 31.90 -11.64
N PHE A 147 -1.59 30.58 -11.87
CA PHE A 147 -0.45 29.68 -11.66
C PHE A 147 -0.01 28.91 -12.90
N GLY A 148 -0.09 29.53 -14.07
CA GLY A 148 0.25 28.84 -15.31
C GLY A 148 -0.82 27.84 -15.74
N ALA A 149 -0.47 26.89 -16.58
CA ALA A 149 -1.40 26.00 -17.26
C ALA A 149 -1.76 24.76 -16.43
N ALA A 150 -2.09 24.87 -15.14
CA ALA A 150 -2.64 23.74 -14.39
C ALA A 150 -4.02 23.38 -14.97
N VAL A 151 -4.04 22.48 -15.94
CA VAL A 151 -5.25 22.01 -16.63
C VAL A 151 -5.68 20.67 -16.08
N ALA A 152 -4.74 19.71 -16.00
CA ALA A 152 -4.97 18.41 -15.41
C ALA A 152 -4.65 18.42 -13.90
N PRO A 153 -5.22 17.51 -13.09
CA PRO A 153 -4.91 17.40 -11.67
C PRO A 153 -3.41 17.25 -11.38
N ASP A 154 -2.70 16.49 -12.21
CA ASP A 154 -1.27 16.22 -12.06
C ASP A 154 -0.36 17.39 -12.41
N ASP A 155 -0.86 18.40 -13.12
CA ASP A 155 -0.07 19.57 -13.49
C ASP A 155 0.43 20.35 -12.28
N GLY A 156 -0.30 20.26 -11.15
CA GLY A 156 0.14 20.82 -9.88
C GLY A 156 1.42 20.14 -9.36
N PHE A 157 1.48 18.83 -9.36
CA PHE A 157 2.68 18.06 -9.00
C PHE A 157 3.81 18.35 -9.97
N ASN A 158 3.57 18.22 -11.26
CA ASN A 158 4.55 18.45 -12.33
C ASN A 158 5.19 19.83 -12.22
N SER A 159 4.41 20.88 -11.95
CA SER A 159 4.91 22.24 -11.84
C SER A 159 5.80 22.46 -10.63
N VAL A 160 5.47 21.84 -9.48
CA VAL A 160 6.27 21.93 -8.27
C VAL A 160 7.53 21.08 -8.37
N GLU A 161 7.44 19.89 -8.93
CA GLU A 161 8.60 19.01 -9.15
C GLU A 161 9.60 19.59 -10.14
N ALA A 162 9.12 20.31 -11.16
CA ALA A 162 9.97 21.01 -12.13
C ALA A 162 10.92 22.06 -11.50
N LEU A 163 10.69 22.46 -10.26
CA LEU A 163 11.62 23.33 -9.52
C LEU A 163 12.99 22.66 -9.29
N ALA A 164 13.05 21.34 -9.28
CA ALA A 164 14.29 20.62 -8.95
C ALA A 164 14.56 19.40 -9.86
N VAL A 165 13.54 18.80 -10.44
CA VAL A 165 13.62 17.58 -11.25
C VAL A 165 13.02 17.83 -12.63
N THR A 166 13.72 17.44 -13.68
CA THR A 166 13.17 17.40 -15.05
C THR A 166 13.37 16.00 -15.62
N ALA A 167 12.60 15.64 -16.64
CA ALA A 167 12.73 14.34 -17.31
C ALA A 167 14.15 14.04 -17.83
N THR A 168 14.95 15.07 -18.07
CA THR A 168 16.33 14.96 -18.60
C THR A 168 17.41 15.13 -17.53
N SER A 169 17.09 15.59 -16.33
CA SER A 169 18.07 15.91 -15.28
C SER A 169 17.70 15.38 -13.90
N GLY A 170 16.64 14.59 -13.78
CA GLY A 170 16.23 13.95 -12.53
C GLY A 170 16.96 12.63 -12.26
N PRO A 171 16.89 12.16 -10.99
CA PRO A 171 17.37 10.82 -10.63
C PRO A 171 16.66 9.74 -11.45
N GLN A 172 17.43 8.74 -11.92
CA GLN A 172 16.93 7.63 -12.74
C GLN A 172 16.94 6.29 -11.98
N THR A 173 17.81 6.19 -10.97
CA THR A 173 17.94 4.98 -10.17
C THR A 173 17.55 5.24 -8.71
N ARG A 174 17.19 4.19 -7.99
CA ARG A 174 16.91 4.29 -6.55
C ARG A 174 18.10 4.86 -5.77
N ARG A 175 19.31 4.50 -6.16
CA ARG A 175 20.53 5.04 -5.55
C ARG A 175 20.68 6.55 -5.77
N GLU A 176 20.31 7.03 -6.95
CA GLU A 176 20.32 8.47 -7.25
C GLU A 176 19.24 9.21 -6.48
N TRP A 177 18.04 8.64 -6.33
CA TRP A 177 16.98 9.18 -5.47
C TRP A 177 17.45 9.29 -4.01
N CYS A 178 18.11 8.27 -3.47
CA CYS A 178 18.70 8.32 -2.14
C CYS A 178 19.67 9.50 -1.97
N ARG A 179 20.48 9.79 -2.99
CA ARG A 179 21.36 10.98 -2.98
C ARG A 179 20.54 12.26 -3.05
N PHE A 180 19.50 12.28 -3.89
CA PHE A 180 18.61 13.43 -4.03
C PHE A 180 17.89 13.79 -2.73
N TYR A 181 17.48 12.80 -1.93
CA TYR A 181 16.87 13.06 -0.62
C TYR A 181 17.75 13.89 0.32
N GLN A 182 19.07 13.84 0.16
CA GLN A 182 20.02 14.60 0.97
C GLN A 182 20.43 15.91 0.32
N THR A 183 20.55 15.93 -0.99
CA THR A 183 21.22 17.02 -1.74
C THR A 183 20.29 17.77 -2.68
N GLY A 184 19.08 17.31 -2.90
CA GLY A 184 18.10 17.92 -3.80
C GLY A 184 17.79 19.37 -3.39
N ARG A 185 17.79 20.27 -4.38
CA ARG A 185 17.61 21.71 -4.18
C ARG A 185 16.67 22.29 -5.20
N ILE A 186 16.09 23.42 -4.87
CA ILE A 186 15.43 24.28 -5.83
C ILE A 186 16.48 24.78 -6.82
N ASN A 187 16.32 24.49 -8.12
CA ASN A 187 17.31 24.77 -9.16
C ASN A 187 16.97 25.98 -10.03
N VAL A 188 15.76 26.52 -9.90
CA VAL A 188 15.26 27.66 -10.67
C VAL A 188 15.13 28.91 -9.81
N ASP A 189 15.15 30.07 -10.44
CA ASP A 189 14.87 31.32 -9.78
C ASP A 189 13.36 31.45 -9.57
N LEU A 190 12.94 31.72 -8.35
CA LEU A 190 11.53 31.85 -7.98
C LEU A 190 11.07 33.32 -8.03
N PRO A 191 9.75 33.59 -8.13
CA PRO A 191 9.21 34.94 -8.02
C PRO A 191 9.57 35.60 -6.68
N GLU A 192 9.69 36.92 -6.65
CA GLU A 192 9.97 37.68 -5.40
C GLU A 192 8.91 37.44 -4.30
N SER A 193 7.71 37.01 -4.69
CA SER A 193 6.63 36.66 -3.75
C SER A 193 6.81 35.31 -3.08
N SER A 194 7.70 34.44 -3.56
CA SER A 194 8.00 33.16 -2.94
C SER A 194 8.75 33.35 -1.63
N ILE A 195 8.44 32.50 -0.64
CA ILE A 195 9.20 32.43 0.63
C ILE A 195 10.47 31.59 0.51
N TYR A 196 10.64 30.87 -0.59
CA TYR A 196 11.78 30.01 -0.87
C TYR A 196 12.69 30.63 -1.94
N ASN A 197 13.91 30.13 -1.98
CA ASN A 197 14.94 30.64 -2.90
C ASN A 197 15.60 29.49 -3.67
N LYS A 198 16.15 29.83 -4.82
CA LYS A 198 17.08 28.92 -5.51
C LYS A 198 18.23 28.53 -4.61
N GLY A 199 18.48 27.23 -4.52
CA GLY A 199 19.51 26.65 -3.68
C GLY A 199 19.01 26.10 -2.35
N ASP A 200 17.77 26.37 -1.93
CA ASP A 200 17.19 25.80 -0.72
C ASP A 200 17.09 24.29 -0.83
N LEU A 201 17.41 23.59 0.27
CA LEU A 201 17.37 22.12 0.33
C LEU A 201 15.93 21.63 0.48
N LEU A 202 15.50 20.77 -0.44
CA LEU A 202 14.14 20.22 -0.44
C LEU A 202 13.84 19.38 0.81
N LYS A 203 14.84 18.71 1.40
CA LYS A 203 14.66 17.95 2.65
C LYS A 203 14.28 18.83 3.85
N ASP A 204 14.58 20.12 3.79
CA ASP A 204 14.27 21.08 4.84
C ASP A 204 12.97 21.84 4.59
N ILE A 205 12.24 21.48 3.53
CA ILE A 205 10.98 22.09 3.13
C ILE A 205 9.85 21.06 3.26
N GLY A 206 8.80 21.43 4.00
CA GLY A 206 7.56 20.66 4.01
C GLY A 206 6.85 20.75 2.66
N TYR A 207 6.43 19.64 2.12
CA TYR A 207 5.84 19.60 0.79
C TYR A 207 4.56 20.44 0.70
N TRP A 208 3.73 20.42 1.73
CA TRP A 208 2.55 21.29 1.83
C TRP A 208 2.92 22.77 1.68
N ASN A 209 3.96 23.22 2.38
CA ASN A 209 4.39 24.60 2.34
C ASN A 209 4.86 24.99 0.93
N LEU A 210 5.63 24.11 0.28
CA LEU A 210 6.10 24.33 -1.09
C LEU A 210 4.94 24.38 -2.09
N MET A 211 3.98 23.46 -1.97
CA MET A 211 2.79 23.43 -2.82
C MET A 211 1.96 24.71 -2.69
N PHE A 212 1.74 25.19 -1.46
CA PHE A 212 1.00 26.44 -1.23
C PHE A 212 1.74 27.67 -1.76
N ASP A 213 3.06 27.73 -1.58
CA ASP A 213 3.89 28.83 -2.06
C ASP A 213 3.82 28.94 -3.59
N GLN A 214 3.86 27.81 -4.28
CA GLN A 214 3.91 27.78 -5.75
C GLN A 214 2.52 27.79 -6.42
N LEU A 215 1.51 27.14 -5.83
CA LEU A 215 0.20 26.95 -6.46
C LEU A 215 -0.89 27.87 -5.89
N GLY A 216 -0.65 28.47 -4.72
CA GLY A 216 -1.70 29.16 -3.96
C GLY A 216 -2.80 28.22 -3.50
N SER A 217 -3.84 28.76 -2.86
CA SER A 217 -4.89 27.94 -2.23
C SER A 217 -5.70 27.11 -3.24
N GLU A 218 -6.10 27.70 -4.37
CA GLU A 218 -6.93 27.02 -5.37
C GLU A 218 -6.14 25.97 -6.16
N GLY A 219 -4.89 26.24 -6.51
CA GLY A 219 -4.04 25.26 -7.18
C GLY A 219 -3.69 24.08 -6.26
N TYR A 220 -3.35 24.37 -5.00
CA TYR A 220 -3.14 23.35 -3.98
C TYR A 220 -4.39 22.47 -3.81
N GLN A 221 -5.57 23.11 -3.61
CA GLN A 221 -6.81 22.37 -3.39
C GLN A 221 -7.16 21.49 -4.59
N TYR A 222 -6.98 22.01 -5.81
CA TYR A 222 -7.21 21.24 -7.03
C TYR A 222 -6.29 20.02 -7.12
N THR A 223 -5.00 20.19 -6.84
CA THR A 223 -4.04 19.08 -6.85
C THR A 223 -4.40 18.03 -5.79
N SER A 224 -4.73 18.45 -4.58
CA SER A 224 -5.15 17.57 -3.49
C SER A 224 -6.43 16.79 -3.82
N ASP A 225 -7.46 17.49 -4.33
CA ASP A 225 -8.75 16.86 -4.64
C ASP A 225 -8.63 15.93 -5.84
N GLY A 226 -7.90 16.35 -6.86
CA GLY A 226 -7.71 15.58 -8.09
C GLY A 226 -6.79 14.37 -7.93
N ASN A 227 -5.89 14.36 -6.94
CA ASN A 227 -5.08 13.18 -6.63
C ASN A 227 -5.87 12.11 -5.84
N GLY A 228 -6.90 12.54 -5.10
CA GLY A 228 -7.70 11.65 -4.27
C GLY A 228 -7.09 11.28 -2.92
N TYR A 229 -5.85 11.70 -2.63
CA TYR A 229 -5.17 11.54 -1.34
C TYR A 229 -4.73 12.89 -0.80
N THR A 230 -5.27 13.29 0.33
CA THR A 230 -4.82 14.50 1.02
C THR A 230 -3.41 14.32 1.58
N SER A 231 -3.10 13.13 2.06
CA SER A 231 -1.80 12.78 2.62
C SER A 231 -0.64 12.93 1.62
N ASN A 232 -0.88 12.83 0.31
CA ASN A 232 0.15 13.00 -0.71
C ASN A 232 0.63 14.45 -0.87
N VAL A 233 -0.11 15.41 -0.35
CA VAL A 233 0.20 16.85 -0.49
C VAL A 233 0.49 17.54 0.84
N ILE A 234 0.47 16.81 1.97
CA ILE A 234 0.72 17.37 3.31
C ILE A 234 1.80 16.56 4.03
N ASN A 235 2.41 17.18 5.05
CA ASN A 235 3.28 16.54 6.04
C ASN A 235 4.47 15.73 5.50
N TRP A 236 4.83 15.90 4.24
CA TRP A 236 5.94 15.20 3.62
C TRP A 236 7.20 16.06 3.56
N ASN A 237 8.33 15.40 3.59
CA ASN A 237 9.60 15.93 3.14
C ASN A 237 9.54 16.11 1.61
N SER A 238 9.77 17.33 1.10
CA SER A 238 9.62 17.62 -0.34
C SER A 238 10.52 16.75 -1.22
N ALA A 239 11.73 16.43 -0.78
CA ALA A 239 12.64 15.60 -1.57
C ALA A 239 12.12 14.17 -1.74
N VAL A 240 11.42 13.62 -0.74
CA VAL A 240 10.80 12.29 -0.80
C VAL A 240 9.48 12.34 -1.58
N ALA A 241 8.68 13.39 -1.37
CA ALA A 241 7.39 13.55 -2.05
C ALA A 241 7.54 13.57 -3.58
N PHE A 242 8.59 14.19 -4.10
CA PHE A 242 8.87 14.24 -5.54
C PHE A 242 9.01 12.84 -6.17
N GLN A 243 9.61 11.89 -5.47
CA GLN A 243 9.69 10.52 -5.97
C GLN A 243 8.37 9.77 -5.77
N ALA A 244 7.78 9.87 -4.58
CA ALA A 244 6.59 9.11 -4.23
C ALA A 244 5.36 9.47 -5.10
N ASN A 245 5.18 10.75 -5.44
CA ASN A 245 4.04 11.18 -6.25
C ASN A 245 4.10 10.70 -7.70
N ASN A 246 5.29 10.45 -8.24
CA ASN A 246 5.44 9.87 -9.57
C ASN A 246 4.89 8.44 -9.67
N GLU A 247 4.67 7.75 -8.56
CA GLU A 247 4.07 6.41 -8.54
C GLU A 247 2.55 6.40 -8.73
N PHE A 248 1.89 7.55 -8.59
CA PHE A 248 0.42 7.67 -8.62
C PHE A 248 -0.13 8.36 -9.88
N THR A 249 0.66 8.45 -10.93
CA THR A 249 0.21 9.02 -12.20
C THR A 249 -0.81 8.12 -12.90
N PRO A 250 -1.85 8.67 -13.55
CA PRO A 250 -2.81 7.87 -14.31
C PRO A 250 -2.12 7.00 -15.36
N GLY A 251 -2.51 5.73 -15.42
CA GLY A 251 -1.93 4.75 -16.34
C GLY A 251 -0.72 4.00 -15.80
N THR A 252 -0.32 4.21 -14.55
CA THR A 252 0.68 3.35 -13.89
C THR A 252 0.17 1.91 -13.80
N GLU A 253 1.00 0.96 -14.20
CA GLU A 253 0.65 -0.46 -14.21
C GLU A 253 0.93 -1.10 -12.86
N TYR A 254 -0.11 -1.61 -12.22
CA TYR A 254 -0.02 -2.36 -10.99
C TYR A 254 -0.53 -3.78 -11.14
N MET A 255 -0.09 -4.64 -10.24
CA MET A 255 -0.51 -6.04 -10.14
C MET A 255 -1.12 -6.32 -8.77
N THR A 256 -1.98 -7.32 -8.72
CA THR A 256 -2.48 -7.93 -7.48
C THR A 256 -2.54 -9.44 -7.62
N LEU A 257 -3.03 -10.14 -6.60
CA LEU A 257 -3.19 -11.60 -6.65
C LEU A 257 -4.67 -11.98 -6.77
N THR A 258 -4.98 -12.99 -7.57
CA THR A 258 -6.35 -13.44 -7.87
C THR A 258 -7.19 -13.75 -6.61
N HIS A 259 -6.54 -14.24 -5.55
CA HIS A 259 -7.21 -14.57 -4.28
C HIS A 259 -7.07 -13.46 -3.22
N GLY A 260 -6.72 -12.25 -3.66
CA GLY A 260 -6.43 -11.10 -2.81
C GLY A 260 -4.97 -11.01 -2.42
N TYR A 261 -4.52 -9.79 -2.18
CA TYR A 261 -3.11 -9.49 -1.96
C TYR A 261 -2.54 -10.14 -0.69
N SER A 262 -3.37 -10.33 0.35
CA SER A 262 -2.94 -11.01 1.58
C SER A 262 -2.66 -12.51 1.40
N SER A 263 -3.01 -13.12 0.26
CA SER A 263 -2.69 -14.53 -0.02
C SER A 263 -1.17 -14.78 -0.05
N MET A 264 -0.37 -13.77 -0.34
CA MET A 264 1.09 -13.81 -0.22
C MET A 264 1.57 -14.11 1.20
N PHE A 265 0.88 -13.60 2.22
CA PHE A 265 1.23 -13.85 3.62
C PHE A 265 0.93 -15.29 4.03
N ASN A 266 -0.12 -15.88 3.49
CA ASN A 266 -0.41 -17.30 3.70
C ASN A 266 0.70 -18.17 3.10
N ALA A 267 1.12 -17.87 1.88
CA ALA A 267 2.21 -18.58 1.22
C ALA A 267 3.54 -18.43 1.97
N LEU A 268 3.84 -17.24 2.49
CA LEU A 268 5.02 -17.03 3.36
C LEU A 268 4.94 -17.90 4.62
N PHE A 269 3.80 -17.94 5.30
CA PHE A 269 3.64 -18.72 6.52
C PHE A 269 3.76 -20.23 6.25
N ASP A 270 3.19 -20.73 5.16
CA ASP A 270 3.31 -22.13 4.74
C ASP A 270 4.78 -22.48 4.43
N ALA A 271 5.49 -21.60 3.71
CA ALA A 271 6.91 -21.76 3.42
C ALA A 271 7.77 -21.74 4.70
N ILE A 272 7.49 -20.86 5.66
CA ILE A 272 8.15 -20.78 6.96
C ILE A 272 7.98 -22.11 7.71
N THR A 273 6.74 -22.59 7.81
CA THR A 273 6.42 -23.83 8.55
C THR A 273 7.16 -25.03 7.95
N LYS A 274 7.18 -25.14 6.62
CA LYS A 274 7.90 -26.18 5.88
C LYS A 274 9.40 -26.11 6.15
N LEU A 275 10.01 -24.95 5.90
CA LEU A 275 11.46 -24.77 6.04
C LEU A 275 11.94 -24.96 7.48
N ALA A 276 11.19 -24.51 8.47
CA ALA A 276 11.53 -24.73 9.87
C ALA A 276 11.55 -26.22 10.21
N GLY A 277 10.55 -26.98 9.75
CA GLY A 277 10.50 -28.42 9.93
C GLY A 277 11.67 -29.14 9.25
N GLU A 278 12.00 -28.80 8.01
CA GLU A 278 13.11 -29.38 7.24
C GLU A 278 14.48 -29.09 7.88
N GLN A 279 14.66 -27.94 8.52
CA GLN A 279 15.93 -27.53 9.14
C GLN A 279 16.03 -27.92 10.63
N GLY A 280 14.96 -28.48 11.22
CA GLY A 280 14.92 -28.79 12.65
C GLY A 280 14.92 -27.54 13.55
N VAL A 281 14.46 -26.40 13.03
CA VAL A 281 14.29 -25.15 13.77
C VAL A 281 12.91 -25.16 14.44
N LYS A 282 12.85 -24.78 15.71
CA LYS A 282 11.57 -24.65 16.39
C LYS A 282 10.90 -23.34 16.01
N PHE A 283 9.74 -23.41 15.38
CA PHE A 283 8.93 -22.25 15.06
C PHE A 283 7.68 -22.19 15.94
N ASP A 284 7.51 -21.08 16.69
CA ASP A 284 6.38 -20.84 17.60
C ASP A 284 5.66 -19.56 17.21
N TYR A 285 4.44 -19.68 16.68
CA TYR A 285 3.58 -18.55 16.32
C TYR A 285 2.50 -18.31 17.36
N ARG A 286 2.37 -17.08 17.85
CA ARG A 286 1.40 -16.68 18.87
C ARG A 286 0.60 -15.45 18.47
N PRO A 287 -0.61 -15.62 17.93
CA PRO A 287 -1.56 -14.53 17.73
C PRO A 287 -2.12 -14.01 19.08
N ASN A 288 -2.84 -12.90 19.02
CA ASN A 288 -3.45 -12.23 20.18
C ASN A 288 -2.46 -11.85 21.31
N THR A 289 -1.19 -11.71 20.93
CA THR A 289 -0.09 -11.48 21.88
C THR A 289 0.76 -10.32 21.39
N ARG A 290 0.94 -9.29 22.21
CA ARG A 290 1.80 -8.16 21.89
C ARG A 290 3.05 -8.10 22.73
N LEU A 291 4.06 -7.44 22.18
CA LEU A 291 5.15 -6.91 22.98
C LEU A 291 4.60 -5.80 23.89
N HIS A 292 4.81 -5.92 25.19
CA HIS A 292 4.42 -4.90 26.16
C HIS A 292 5.60 -3.99 26.52
N SER A 293 6.75 -4.57 26.91
CA SER A 293 7.97 -3.81 27.21
C SER A 293 9.20 -4.54 26.71
N ILE A 294 10.29 -3.80 26.46
CA ILE A 294 11.54 -4.36 25.94
C ILE A 294 12.74 -3.55 26.41
N LEU A 295 13.80 -4.23 26.78
CA LEU A 295 15.08 -3.62 27.14
C LEU A 295 16.26 -4.57 26.90
N GLN A 296 17.45 -4.03 26.71
CA GLN A 296 18.69 -4.82 26.70
C GLN A 296 19.27 -4.91 28.09
N LYS A 297 19.55 -6.12 28.54
CA LYS A 297 20.27 -6.35 29.79
C LYS A 297 21.35 -7.38 29.54
N ASP A 298 22.59 -7.05 29.91
CA ASP A 298 23.76 -7.85 29.61
C ASP A 298 23.85 -8.18 28.10
N LYS A 299 23.83 -9.47 27.74
CA LYS A 299 23.90 -9.93 26.36
C LYS A 299 22.55 -10.35 25.77
N ALA A 300 21.46 -10.24 26.53
CA ALA A 300 20.14 -10.69 26.12
C ALA A 300 19.15 -9.53 26.06
N VAL A 301 18.19 -9.66 25.15
CA VAL A 301 17.00 -8.79 25.12
C VAL A 301 15.97 -9.37 26.08
N HIS A 302 15.55 -8.57 27.04
CA HIS A 302 14.48 -8.90 27.97
C HIS A 302 13.20 -8.23 27.55
N TYR A 303 12.11 -8.95 27.53
CA TYR A 303 10.82 -8.40 27.15
C TYR A 303 9.66 -9.01 27.95
N THR A 304 8.56 -8.30 28.00
CA THR A 304 7.29 -8.81 28.55
C THR A 304 6.22 -8.81 27.47
N LEU A 305 5.34 -9.76 27.54
CA LEU A 305 4.20 -9.92 26.66
C LEU A 305 2.92 -9.47 27.34
N ALA A 306 1.94 -9.04 26.55
CA ALA A 306 0.57 -8.83 27.01
C ALA A 306 -0.40 -9.52 26.06
N THR A 307 -1.54 -9.99 26.58
CA THR A 307 -2.60 -10.60 25.78
C THR A 307 -3.69 -9.58 25.45
N ARG A 308 -4.55 -9.90 24.48
CA ARG A 308 -5.70 -9.03 24.17
C ARG A 308 -6.70 -8.89 25.31
N GLU A 309 -6.82 -9.89 26.15
CA GLU A 309 -7.69 -9.86 27.33
C GLU A 309 -7.17 -8.89 28.40
N HIS A 310 -5.84 -8.74 28.47
CA HIS A 310 -5.17 -7.90 29.45
C HIS A 310 -4.10 -7.02 28.79
N PRO A 311 -4.49 -6.06 27.93
CA PRO A 311 -3.54 -5.32 27.10
C PRO A 311 -2.58 -4.42 27.90
N ASP A 312 -2.99 -3.94 29.06
CA ASP A 312 -2.23 -2.97 29.87
C ASP A 312 -1.45 -3.63 31.02
N LYS A 313 -1.53 -4.97 31.12
CA LYS A 313 -0.82 -5.70 32.19
C LYS A 313 0.35 -6.46 31.61
N PRO A 314 1.57 -6.29 32.19
CA PRO A 314 2.67 -7.17 31.83
C PRO A 314 2.31 -8.60 32.21
N GLY A 315 2.40 -9.48 31.24
CA GLY A 315 2.18 -10.91 31.41
C GLY A 315 3.51 -11.66 31.52
N GLU A 316 3.73 -12.59 30.60
CA GLU A 316 4.91 -13.44 30.57
C GLU A 316 6.19 -12.64 30.28
N ALA A 317 7.19 -12.81 31.15
CA ALA A 317 8.54 -12.26 30.92
C ALA A 317 9.41 -13.30 30.21
N ARG A 318 10.17 -12.87 29.21
CA ARG A 318 11.03 -13.72 28.37
C ARG A 318 12.36 -13.04 28.05
N THR A 319 13.26 -13.83 27.50
CA THR A 319 14.55 -13.38 26.98
C THR A 319 14.77 -13.94 25.57
N THR A 320 15.50 -13.19 24.75
CA THR A 320 15.90 -13.59 23.40
C THR A 320 17.29 -13.07 23.07
N ASP A 321 17.99 -13.72 22.15
CA ASP A 321 19.30 -13.25 21.67
C ASP A 321 19.19 -12.03 20.77
N ALA A 322 18.07 -11.91 20.03
CA ALA A 322 17.76 -10.75 19.20
C ALA A 322 16.24 -10.60 19.02
N ALA A 323 15.79 -9.35 18.90
CA ALA A 323 14.38 -8.98 18.77
C ALA A 323 14.15 -8.07 17.57
N TRP A 324 13.12 -8.36 16.77
CA TRP A 324 12.66 -7.52 15.66
C TRP A 324 11.30 -6.90 15.99
N LEU A 325 11.24 -5.57 15.96
CA LEU A 325 10.00 -4.80 16.08
C LEU A 325 9.46 -4.59 14.66
N ALA A 326 8.68 -5.56 14.17
CA ALA A 326 8.07 -5.58 12.85
C ALA A 326 6.67 -4.94 12.89
N MET A 327 6.59 -3.70 13.36
CA MET A 327 5.34 -3.01 13.69
C MET A 327 5.38 -1.54 13.28
N PRO A 328 4.21 -0.87 13.12
CA PRO A 328 4.14 0.55 12.79
C PRO A 328 4.66 1.42 13.94
N ARG A 329 5.00 2.67 13.62
CA ARG A 329 5.57 3.61 14.58
C ARG A 329 4.77 3.70 15.87
N TYR A 330 3.43 3.88 15.80
CA TYR A 330 2.61 4.03 17.00
C TYR A 330 2.66 2.81 17.93
N ALA A 331 2.73 1.61 17.37
CA ALA A 331 2.91 0.40 18.17
C ALA A 331 4.27 0.39 18.90
N ILE A 332 5.34 0.91 18.26
CA ILE A 332 6.66 1.10 18.91
C ILE A 332 6.55 2.13 20.04
N ASP A 333 5.84 3.24 19.83
CA ASP A 333 5.61 4.27 20.86
C ASP A 333 4.87 3.69 22.07
N LEU A 334 3.88 2.81 21.86
CA LEU A 334 3.19 2.10 22.95
C LEU A 334 4.12 1.18 23.74
N VAL A 335 5.03 0.47 23.08
CA VAL A 335 6.05 -0.35 23.74
C VAL A 335 7.04 0.51 24.52
N ALA A 336 7.51 1.61 23.94
CA ALA A 336 8.40 2.57 24.61
C ALA A 336 7.72 3.14 25.87
N GLN A 337 6.45 3.54 25.76
CA GLN A 337 5.67 4.05 26.87
C GLN A 337 5.52 3.04 28.00
N ALA A 338 5.17 1.79 27.68
CA ALA A 338 5.04 0.72 28.66
C ALA A 338 6.40 0.39 29.31
N THR A 339 7.48 0.35 28.54
CA THR A 339 8.84 0.10 29.04
C THR A 339 9.27 1.17 30.05
N ARG A 340 9.00 2.45 29.78
CA ARG A 340 9.33 3.57 30.68
C ARG A 340 8.75 3.43 32.08
N TYR A 341 7.57 2.86 32.20
CA TYR A 341 6.86 2.71 33.47
C TYR A 341 7.15 1.38 34.20
N GLN A 342 7.94 0.50 33.59
CA GLN A 342 8.37 -0.73 34.25
C GLN A 342 9.62 -0.47 35.09
N PRO A 343 9.72 -0.98 36.33
CA PRO A 343 11.00 -1.02 37.05
C PRO A 343 11.99 -1.89 36.27
N HIS A 344 13.11 -1.32 35.86
CA HIS A 344 14.15 -2.07 35.15
C HIS A 344 15.56 -1.58 35.48
N ASP A 345 16.51 -2.46 35.31
CA ASP A 345 17.94 -2.22 35.50
C ASP A 345 18.77 -2.43 34.20
N GLY A 346 18.08 -2.50 33.06
CA GLY A 346 18.65 -2.63 31.72
C GLY A 346 18.62 -1.33 30.92
N LEU A 347 19.18 -1.39 29.72
CA LEU A 347 19.17 -0.28 28.76
C LEU A 347 17.79 -0.20 28.06
N ASP A 348 17.08 0.88 28.34
CA ASP A 348 15.86 1.27 27.62
C ASP A 348 16.24 2.03 26.34
N VAL A 349 16.35 1.30 25.24
CA VAL A 349 16.78 1.84 23.95
C VAL A 349 15.72 2.78 23.38
N LEU A 350 14.44 2.38 23.45
CA LEU A 350 13.37 3.09 22.78
C LEU A 350 13.08 4.48 23.38
N ASN A 351 13.25 4.65 24.68
CA ASN A 351 13.00 5.93 25.34
C ASN A 351 14.22 6.86 25.36
N HIS A 352 15.34 6.47 24.75
CA HIS A 352 16.48 7.36 24.65
C HIS A 352 16.14 8.55 23.73
N ARG A 353 16.51 9.79 24.17
CA ARG A 353 16.11 11.02 23.48
C ARG A 353 16.47 11.04 21.98
N LYS A 354 17.67 10.60 21.61
CA LYS A 354 18.10 10.55 20.20
C LYS A 354 17.26 9.55 19.40
N VAL A 355 16.90 8.41 20.00
CA VAL A 355 16.06 7.40 19.36
C VAL A 355 14.66 7.95 19.11
N GLN A 356 14.04 8.56 20.11
CA GLN A 356 12.72 9.19 19.97
C GLN A 356 12.71 10.25 18.86
N LEU A 357 13.73 11.11 18.80
CA LEU A 357 13.85 12.11 17.75
C LEU A 357 13.87 11.49 16.35
N TYR A 358 14.56 10.35 16.18
CA TYR A 358 14.61 9.65 14.89
C TYR A 358 13.30 8.92 14.57
N LEU A 359 12.65 8.35 15.57
CA LEU A 359 11.32 7.73 15.39
C LEU A 359 10.26 8.76 14.94
N GLU A 360 10.37 10.01 15.43
CA GLU A 360 9.47 11.11 15.06
C GLU A 360 9.58 11.53 13.59
N SER A 361 10.62 11.12 12.87
CA SER A 361 10.76 11.39 11.42
C SER A 361 9.67 10.76 10.57
N ALA A 362 9.06 9.67 11.04
CA ALA A 362 7.94 9.01 10.34
C ALA A 362 6.61 9.61 10.80
N VAL A 363 6.00 10.43 9.98
CA VAL A 363 4.65 10.97 10.19
C VAL A 363 3.63 9.87 9.95
N MET A 364 2.65 9.74 10.80
CA MET A 364 1.54 8.80 10.67
C MET A 364 0.47 9.41 9.76
N GLN A 365 0.08 8.67 8.72
CA GLN A 365 -0.96 9.06 7.77
C GLN A 365 -2.21 8.21 8.02
N PRO A 366 -3.23 8.74 8.72
CA PRO A 366 -4.46 8.01 9.00
C PRO A 366 -5.23 7.72 7.71
N SER A 367 -5.89 6.57 7.64
CA SER A 367 -6.68 6.14 6.49
C SER A 367 -7.91 5.37 6.91
N TYR A 368 -8.95 5.45 6.08
CA TYR A 368 -10.21 4.76 6.28
C TYR A 368 -10.67 4.14 4.96
N LYS A 369 -11.14 2.91 4.98
CA LYS A 369 -11.63 2.21 3.80
C LYS A 369 -13.01 1.63 4.03
N VAL A 370 -13.91 1.77 3.05
CA VAL A 370 -15.22 1.15 3.09
C VAL A 370 -15.50 0.41 1.79
N GLY A 371 -15.80 -0.87 1.90
CA GLY A 371 -16.12 -1.72 0.77
C GLY A 371 -17.58 -2.18 0.77
N MET A 372 -18.13 -2.36 -0.41
CA MET A 372 -19.51 -2.81 -0.65
C MET A 372 -19.55 -3.98 -1.61
N PHE A 373 -20.51 -4.89 -1.41
CA PHE A 373 -20.79 -5.99 -2.32
C PHE A 373 -22.19 -5.86 -2.92
N PHE A 374 -22.29 -6.14 -4.23
CA PHE A 374 -23.51 -6.02 -5.02
C PHE A 374 -23.78 -7.28 -5.84
N ASP A 375 -25.02 -7.46 -6.26
CA ASP A 375 -25.47 -8.53 -7.16
C ASP A 375 -25.00 -8.32 -8.60
N GLU A 376 -24.80 -7.06 -8.97
CA GLU A 376 -24.42 -6.64 -10.32
C GLU A 376 -23.46 -5.46 -10.27
N PRO A 377 -22.58 -5.30 -11.26
CA PRO A 377 -21.70 -4.16 -11.37
C PRO A 377 -22.48 -2.95 -11.93
N TRP A 378 -23.37 -2.38 -11.14
CA TRP A 378 -24.28 -1.29 -11.51
C TRP A 378 -23.57 -0.06 -12.09
N TRP A 379 -22.32 0.14 -11.73
CA TRP A 379 -21.47 1.22 -12.26
C TRP A 379 -21.08 1.06 -13.72
N THR A 380 -21.26 -0.14 -14.30
CA THR A 380 -21.04 -0.43 -15.71
C THR A 380 -22.29 -0.24 -16.56
N ALA A 381 -23.46 -0.19 -15.93
CA ALA A 381 -24.72 -0.01 -16.63
C ALA A 381 -25.00 1.48 -16.90
N SER A 382 -25.54 1.78 -18.07
CA SER A 382 -26.23 3.05 -18.26
C SER A 382 -27.52 3.02 -17.44
N ALA A 383 -27.65 3.91 -16.46
CA ALA A 383 -28.88 4.05 -15.72
C ALA A 383 -30.06 4.35 -16.66
N ALA A 384 -31.27 3.93 -16.29
CA ALA A 384 -32.50 4.14 -17.08
C ALA A 384 -32.81 5.62 -17.38
N ASN A 385 -32.32 6.55 -16.57
CA ASN A 385 -32.21 7.97 -16.94
C ASN A 385 -30.83 8.19 -17.52
N PRO A 386 -30.71 8.89 -18.67
CA PRO A 386 -29.40 9.07 -19.27
C PRO A 386 -28.46 9.57 -18.19
N PRO A 387 -27.41 8.85 -17.86
CA PRO A 387 -26.41 9.36 -16.98
C PRO A 387 -25.92 10.66 -17.61
N ALA A 388 -25.64 11.65 -16.81
CA ALA A 388 -24.97 12.86 -17.30
C ALA A 388 -23.64 12.49 -18.00
N TYR A 389 -23.21 11.23 -17.83
CA TYR A 389 -21.97 10.67 -18.36
C TYR A 389 -22.20 9.31 -19.00
N PRO A 390 -21.43 8.96 -20.05
CA PRO A 390 -21.50 7.62 -20.64
C PRO A 390 -21.16 6.57 -19.58
N ALA A 391 -21.84 5.42 -19.68
CA ALA A 391 -21.53 4.27 -18.83
C ALA A 391 -20.03 3.93 -18.94
N GLN A 392 -19.45 3.60 -17.83
CA GLN A 392 -18.10 3.04 -17.82
C GLN A 392 -18.20 1.60 -18.34
N VAL A 393 -17.43 1.27 -19.36
CA VAL A 393 -17.50 -0.02 -20.03
C VAL A 393 -16.30 -0.87 -19.63
N GLU A 394 -16.57 -2.01 -19.00
CA GLU A 394 -15.55 -3.05 -18.79
C GLU A 394 -15.49 -3.99 -20.00
N GLY A 395 -14.31 -4.53 -20.26
CA GLY A 395 -14.11 -5.56 -21.24
C GLY A 395 -12.79 -5.47 -21.96
N TYR A 396 -12.66 -6.29 -22.98
CA TYR A 396 -11.45 -6.40 -23.79
C TYR A 396 -11.81 -6.24 -25.27
N GLU A 397 -10.94 -5.56 -26.01
CA GLU A 397 -11.09 -5.35 -27.45
C GLU A 397 -9.72 -5.21 -28.11
N VAL A 398 -9.51 -5.92 -29.18
CA VAL A 398 -8.29 -5.79 -29.98
C VAL A 398 -8.55 -4.81 -31.11
N THR A 399 -7.92 -3.65 -31.08
CA THR A 399 -7.91 -2.67 -32.17
C THR A 399 -6.61 -2.77 -32.97
N GLN A 400 -6.54 -2.12 -34.13
CA GLN A 400 -5.28 -2.02 -34.89
C GLN A 400 -4.17 -1.32 -34.08
N GLY A 401 -4.53 -0.38 -33.22
CA GLY A 401 -3.62 0.27 -32.30
C GLY A 401 -3.03 -0.70 -31.25
N VAL A 402 -3.87 -1.54 -30.70
CA VAL A 402 -3.46 -2.60 -29.75
C VAL A 402 -2.49 -3.60 -30.43
N LEU A 403 -2.81 -4.03 -31.65
CA LEU A 403 -1.90 -4.92 -32.39
C LEU A 403 -0.54 -4.27 -32.67
N ALA A 404 -0.53 -2.98 -33.01
CA ALA A 404 0.71 -2.25 -33.25
C ALA A 404 1.55 -2.11 -31.97
N ALA A 405 0.92 -1.80 -30.84
CA ALA A 405 1.59 -1.71 -29.53
C ALA A 405 2.19 -3.06 -29.11
N LEU A 406 1.40 -4.13 -29.12
CA LEU A 406 1.86 -5.48 -28.81
C LEU A 406 3.03 -5.94 -29.69
N LYS A 407 3.00 -5.55 -30.98
CA LYS A 407 4.09 -5.85 -31.90
C LYS A 407 5.39 -5.11 -31.55
N GLN A 408 5.31 -3.85 -31.13
CA GLN A 408 6.46 -3.08 -30.64
C GLN A 408 7.07 -3.69 -29.37
N GLU A 409 6.24 -4.27 -28.51
CA GLU A 409 6.64 -4.94 -27.28
C GLU A 409 7.16 -6.37 -27.49
N GLY A 410 7.22 -6.83 -28.74
CA GLY A 410 7.73 -8.16 -29.08
C GLY A 410 6.76 -9.30 -28.78
N PHE A 411 5.46 -9.01 -28.76
CA PHE A 411 4.43 -10.05 -28.60
C PHE A 411 4.50 -11.08 -29.75
N PRO A 412 4.28 -12.39 -29.50
CA PRO A 412 4.49 -13.40 -30.52
C PRO A 412 3.59 -13.22 -31.74
N GLU A 413 4.18 -13.26 -32.94
CA GLU A 413 3.51 -13.03 -34.23
C GLU A 413 2.31 -13.96 -34.44
N ARG A 414 2.36 -15.21 -33.96
CA ARG A 414 1.26 -16.18 -34.07
C ARG A 414 -0.04 -15.69 -33.42
N PHE A 415 0.05 -15.05 -32.28
CA PHE A 415 -1.11 -14.47 -31.61
C PHE A 415 -1.56 -13.14 -32.25
N LEU A 416 -0.62 -12.32 -32.74
CA LEU A 416 -0.96 -11.11 -33.49
C LEU A 416 -1.77 -11.44 -34.75
N VAL A 417 -1.40 -12.49 -35.46
CA VAL A 417 -2.13 -13.00 -36.62
C VAL A 417 -3.52 -13.51 -36.21
N ALA A 418 -3.59 -14.27 -35.12
CA ALA A 418 -4.87 -14.77 -34.59
C ALA A 418 -5.83 -13.64 -34.22
N MET A 419 -5.32 -12.62 -33.53
CA MET A 419 -6.12 -11.47 -33.09
C MET A 419 -6.54 -10.55 -34.22
N ASN A 420 -5.85 -10.57 -35.36
CA ASN A 420 -6.26 -9.81 -36.55
C ASN A 420 -7.43 -10.48 -37.30
N ALA A 421 -7.91 -11.64 -36.85
CA ALA A 421 -9.08 -12.27 -37.42
C ALA A 421 -10.35 -11.48 -37.11
N GLN A 422 -11.30 -11.48 -38.06
CA GLN A 422 -12.56 -10.75 -37.94
C GLN A 422 -13.39 -11.14 -36.71
N THR A 423 -13.19 -12.34 -36.17
CA THR A 423 -13.87 -12.84 -34.97
C THR A 423 -13.32 -12.27 -33.67
N ILE A 424 -12.18 -11.59 -33.70
CA ILE A 424 -11.52 -11.01 -32.54
C ILE A 424 -11.32 -9.50 -32.74
N LEU A 425 -10.82 -9.09 -33.88
CA LEU A 425 -10.53 -7.69 -34.17
C LEU A 425 -11.79 -6.82 -34.06
N GLU A 426 -11.71 -5.80 -33.22
CA GLU A 426 -12.81 -4.86 -32.92
C GLU A 426 -14.10 -5.56 -32.40
N THR A 427 -13.95 -6.77 -31.89
CA THR A 427 -15.02 -7.47 -31.21
C THR A 427 -14.90 -7.23 -29.70
N PRO A 428 -15.91 -6.64 -29.05
CA PRO A 428 -15.88 -6.43 -27.61
C PRO A 428 -16.16 -7.73 -26.85
N PHE A 429 -15.31 -8.05 -25.89
CA PHE A 429 -15.46 -9.16 -24.97
C PHE A 429 -15.76 -8.62 -23.57
N SER A 430 -16.79 -9.13 -22.92
CA SER A 430 -17.24 -8.67 -21.60
C SER A 430 -16.50 -9.34 -20.43
N SER A 431 -15.66 -10.33 -20.69
CA SER A 431 -14.90 -11.00 -19.64
C SER A 431 -13.53 -11.44 -20.11
N LYS A 432 -12.57 -11.45 -19.19
CA LYS A 432 -11.23 -11.99 -19.40
C LYS A 432 -11.26 -13.42 -19.96
N ALA A 433 -12.06 -14.28 -19.35
CA ALA A 433 -12.12 -15.70 -19.74
C ALA A 433 -12.57 -15.87 -21.19
N SER A 434 -13.65 -15.19 -21.59
CA SER A 434 -14.16 -15.27 -22.97
C SER A 434 -13.18 -14.68 -23.99
N PHE A 435 -12.44 -13.65 -23.61
CA PHE A 435 -11.44 -13.02 -24.46
C PHE A 435 -10.23 -13.93 -24.67
N ILE A 436 -9.63 -14.40 -23.58
CA ILE A 436 -8.47 -15.31 -23.65
C ILE A 436 -8.83 -16.59 -24.41
N GLU A 437 -9.96 -17.23 -24.11
CA GLU A 437 -10.43 -18.43 -24.82
C GLU A 437 -10.61 -18.19 -26.33
N ALA A 438 -11.10 -17.00 -26.72
CA ALA A 438 -11.26 -16.65 -28.13
C ALA A 438 -9.89 -16.53 -28.83
N VAL A 439 -8.91 -15.87 -28.21
CA VAL A 439 -7.57 -15.71 -28.77
C VAL A 439 -6.85 -17.05 -28.87
N GLU A 440 -6.85 -17.85 -27.81
CA GLU A 440 -6.22 -19.18 -27.79
C GLU A 440 -6.84 -20.13 -28.81
N ARG A 441 -8.16 -20.14 -28.92
CA ARG A 441 -8.87 -20.95 -29.91
C ARG A 441 -8.51 -20.54 -31.34
N GLN A 442 -8.40 -19.24 -31.59
CA GLN A 442 -8.04 -18.73 -32.91
C GLN A 442 -6.57 -19.00 -33.27
N ALA A 443 -5.71 -19.00 -32.28
CA ALA A 443 -4.28 -19.30 -32.45
C ALA A 443 -4.00 -20.81 -32.47
N ASP A 444 -4.95 -21.66 -32.06
CA ASP A 444 -4.75 -23.09 -31.78
C ASP A 444 -3.59 -23.37 -30.83
N GLU A 445 -3.34 -22.44 -29.91
CA GLU A 445 -2.24 -22.49 -28.93
C GLU A 445 -2.63 -21.70 -27.67
N ARG A 446 -2.10 -22.14 -26.51
CA ARG A 446 -2.30 -21.44 -25.25
C ARG A 446 -1.28 -20.32 -25.06
N LEU A 447 -1.76 -19.21 -24.49
CA LEU A 447 -0.92 -18.12 -24.03
C LEU A 447 -0.11 -18.58 -22.80
N SER A 448 1.17 -18.23 -22.75
CA SER A 448 1.90 -18.26 -21.49
C SER A 448 1.34 -17.18 -20.54
N ILE A 449 1.59 -17.32 -19.25
CA ILE A 449 1.15 -16.32 -18.24
C ILE A 449 1.64 -14.91 -18.59
N LYS A 450 2.85 -14.79 -19.12
CA LYS A 450 3.42 -13.51 -19.56
C LYS A 450 2.64 -12.93 -20.74
N GLU A 451 2.39 -13.75 -21.76
CA GLU A 451 1.66 -13.35 -22.98
C GLU A 451 0.21 -12.98 -22.65
N GLU A 452 -0.45 -13.78 -21.81
CA GLU A 452 -1.81 -13.49 -21.34
C GLU A 452 -1.86 -12.11 -20.67
N ARG A 453 -0.89 -11.81 -19.80
CA ARG A 453 -0.81 -10.54 -19.07
C ARG A 453 -0.57 -9.37 -20.02
N GLN A 454 0.40 -9.45 -20.92
CA GLN A 454 0.66 -8.40 -21.93
C GLN A 454 -0.58 -8.13 -22.77
N LEU A 455 -1.25 -9.18 -23.20
CA LEU A 455 -2.47 -9.08 -24.00
C LEU A 455 -3.62 -8.40 -23.24
N LEU A 456 -3.85 -8.78 -21.99
CA LEU A 456 -4.91 -8.19 -21.17
C LEU A 456 -4.71 -6.70 -20.93
N VAL A 457 -3.50 -6.30 -20.58
CA VAL A 457 -3.16 -4.89 -20.37
C VAL A 457 -3.39 -4.07 -21.66
N ALA A 458 -2.94 -4.59 -22.80
CA ALA A 458 -3.04 -3.88 -24.08
C ALA A 458 -4.47 -3.81 -24.63
N ALA A 459 -5.26 -4.86 -24.43
CA ALA A 459 -6.60 -5.01 -25.03
C ALA A 459 -7.74 -4.51 -24.14
N GLU A 460 -7.46 -4.08 -22.91
CA GLU A 460 -8.50 -3.63 -21.99
C GLU A 460 -9.25 -2.39 -22.51
N ARG A 461 -10.57 -2.53 -22.55
CA ARG A 461 -11.45 -1.43 -22.96
C ARG A 461 -11.85 -0.63 -21.74
N ASN A 462 -11.36 0.56 -21.59
CA ASN A 462 -11.79 1.44 -20.53
C ASN A 462 -11.90 0.82 -19.18
N THR A 463 -10.87 0.93 -18.55
CA THR A 463 -10.78 0.70 -17.16
C THR A 463 -11.70 1.59 -16.40
N ILE A 464 -12.41 0.98 -15.51
CA ILE A 464 -13.26 1.65 -14.56
C ILE A 464 -12.42 1.99 -13.34
N GLY A 465 -12.12 3.27 -13.18
CA GLY A 465 -11.56 3.77 -11.95
C GLY A 465 -10.02 3.82 -11.87
N PRO A 466 -9.48 4.25 -10.72
CA PRO A 466 -10.31 4.76 -9.64
C PRO A 466 -11.07 6.01 -10.05
N SER A 467 -12.33 6.16 -9.59
CA SER A 467 -13.01 7.45 -9.65
C SER A 467 -12.53 8.31 -8.50
N VAL A 468 -12.34 9.61 -8.74
CA VAL A 468 -11.77 10.56 -7.77
C VAL A 468 -12.74 11.70 -7.48
N THR A 469 -12.82 12.11 -6.22
CA THR A 469 -13.74 13.17 -5.82
C THR A 469 -13.21 14.00 -4.63
N ASP A 470 -13.66 15.24 -4.54
CA ASP A 470 -13.48 16.12 -3.38
C ASP A 470 -14.42 15.79 -2.21
N THR A 471 -15.37 14.85 -2.40
CA THR A 471 -16.26 14.41 -1.32
C THR A 471 -15.57 13.39 -0.38
N PRO A 472 -16.13 13.11 0.80
CA PRO A 472 -15.48 12.22 1.78
C PRO A 472 -15.19 10.79 1.33
N ILE A 473 -15.74 10.27 0.24
CA ILE A 473 -15.32 8.98 -0.31
C ILE A 473 -13.96 9.03 -0.99
N ARG A 474 -13.49 10.18 -1.38
CA ARG A 474 -12.19 10.48 -2.02
C ARG A 474 -11.91 9.64 -3.25
N GLN A 475 -11.76 8.34 -3.12
CA GLN A 475 -11.55 7.41 -4.24
C GLN A 475 -12.51 6.23 -4.20
N VAL A 476 -12.93 5.82 -5.39
CA VAL A 476 -13.72 4.60 -5.61
C VAL A 476 -12.90 3.63 -6.45
N VAL A 477 -12.64 2.43 -5.94
CA VAL A 477 -11.89 1.39 -6.65
C VAL A 477 -12.80 0.20 -6.95
N TYR A 478 -12.80 -0.23 -8.20
CA TYR A 478 -13.76 -1.21 -8.72
C TYR A 478 -13.11 -2.59 -8.79
N PHE A 479 -13.64 -3.56 -8.02
CA PHE A 479 -13.18 -4.94 -7.98
C PHE A 479 -14.13 -5.90 -8.73
N GLY A 480 -14.99 -5.38 -9.60
CA GLY A 480 -16.11 -6.11 -10.22
C GLY A 480 -15.77 -7.46 -10.83
N ASN A 481 -14.54 -7.62 -11.32
CA ASN A 481 -14.07 -8.85 -11.96
C ASN A 481 -13.47 -9.87 -10.99
N ASN A 482 -13.42 -9.57 -9.70
CA ASN A 482 -12.90 -10.48 -8.66
C ASN A 482 -13.96 -11.47 -8.16
N ALA A 483 -15.12 -11.54 -8.81
CA ALA A 483 -16.12 -12.56 -8.52
C ALA A 483 -15.56 -13.94 -8.89
N LEU A 484 -15.00 -14.63 -7.93
CA LEU A 484 -14.62 -16.03 -8.04
C LEU A 484 -15.91 -16.84 -7.88
N ASP A 485 -16.56 -17.16 -8.99
CA ASP A 485 -17.77 -17.95 -8.94
C ASP A 485 -17.48 -19.41 -9.21
N GLN A 486 -17.43 -20.21 -8.14
CA GLN A 486 -17.41 -21.67 -8.26
C GLN A 486 -18.82 -22.28 -8.22
N ASN A 487 -19.86 -21.49 -7.85
CA ASN A 487 -21.21 -21.97 -7.62
C ASN A 487 -22.29 -21.29 -8.49
N GLY A 488 -21.92 -20.45 -9.46
CA GLY A 488 -22.87 -19.72 -10.33
C GLY A 488 -23.38 -18.40 -9.72
N GLU A 489 -23.00 -18.01 -8.51
CA GLU A 489 -23.41 -16.76 -7.87
C GLU A 489 -22.29 -15.72 -7.97
N LYS A 490 -22.46 -14.72 -8.83
CA LYS A 490 -21.52 -13.61 -8.96
C LYS A 490 -21.84 -12.53 -7.94
N ILE A 491 -20.81 -12.13 -7.18
CA ILE A 491 -20.85 -11.02 -6.22
C ILE A 491 -19.76 -10.03 -6.60
N TYR A 492 -20.13 -8.79 -6.78
CA TYR A 492 -19.24 -7.75 -7.27
C TYR A 492 -18.78 -6.84 -6.11
N GLY A 493 -17.48 -6.77 -5.88
CA GLY A 493 -16.87 -5.92 -4.85
C GLY A 493 -16.58 -4.51 -5.39
N LEU A 494 -16.83 -3.52 -4.54
CA LEU A 494 -16.54 -2.11 -4.77
C LEU A 494 -15.90 -1.54 -3.52
N LEU A 495 -14.67 -1.00 -3.62
CA LEU A 495 -14.15 -0.14 -2.57
C LEU A 495 -14.81 1.23 -2.75
N ALA A 496 -15.88 1.47 -1.98
CA ALA A 496 -16.76 2.61 -2.14
C ALA A 496 -16.17 3.90 -1.58
N SER A 497 -15.21 3.79 -0.66
CA SER A 497 -14.44 4.89 -0.13
C SER A 497 -13.02 4.42 0.19
N TYR A 498 -12.07 5.17 -0.30
CA TYR A 498 -10.68 5.12 0.15
C TYR A 498 -10.22 6.55 0.42
N ASP A 499 -10.12 6.87 1.68
CA ASP A 499 -9.85 8.21 2.15
C ASP A 499 -8.74 8.24 3.21
N ASP A 500 -8.33 9.46 3.54
CA ASP A 500 -7.26 9.71 4.48
C ASP A 500 -7.47 11.04 5.24
N GLU A 501 -6.61 11.27 6.21
CA GLU A 501 -6.50 12.50 6.97
C GLU A 501 -7.83 12.91 7.63
N GLN A 502 -8.33 14.12 7.38
CA GLN A 502 -9.55 14.65 8.00
C GLN A 502 -10.80 13.83 7.66
N TYR A 503 -10.83 13.13 6.54
CA TYR A 503 -11.99 12.35 6.12
C TYR A 503 -12.19 11.11 6.96
N THR A 504 -11.15 10.61 7.63
CA THR A 504 -11.28 9.50 8.58
C THR A 504 -12.27 9.85 9.69
N SER A 505 -12.21 11.08 10.21
CA SER A 505 -13.14 11.57 11.24
C SER A 505 -14.57 11.67 10.73
N PHE A 506 -14.78 12.02 9.46
CA PHE A 506 -16.12 12.05 8.86
C PHE A 506 -16.79 10.67 8.92
N TRP A 507 -16.07 9.61 8.54
CA TRP A 507 -16.62 8.25 8.56
C TRP A 507 -16.78 7.71 9.99
N GLN A 508 -15.86 8.03 10.88
CA GLN A 508 -15.93 7.62 12.28
C GLN A 508 -17.20 8.12 12.99
N GLU A 509 -17.72 9.28 12.64
CA GLU A 509 -18.98 9.79 13.20
C GLU A 509 -20.21 9.04 12.66
N LEU A 510 -20.06 8.31 11.56
CA LEU A 510 -21.11 7.47 10.97
C LEU A 510 -21.05 6.00 11.42
N GLU A 511 -20.09 5.61 12.24
CA GLU A 511 -20.01 4.24 12.80
C GLU A 511 -21.18 3.92 13.75
N ILE A 512 -21.86 4.95 14.22
CA ILE A 512 -23.00 4.83 15.11
C ILE A 512 -24.13 5.66 14.53
N GLY A 513 -25.32 5.06 14.38
CA GLY A 513 -26.50 5.79 13.92
C GLY A 513 -27.05 6.77 14.97
N PRO A 514 -27.91 7.70 14.56
CA PRO A 514 -28.59 8.61 15.48
C PRO A 514 -29.29 7.85 16.63
N GLY A 515 -29.09 8.33 17.85
CA GLY A 515 -29.61 7.68 19.07
C GLY A 515 -28.80 6.48 19.57
N GLY A 516 -27.78 6.06 18.85
CA GLY A 516 -26.86 5.01 19.27
C GLY A 516 -25.86 5.51 20.31
N THR A 517 -25.24 4.58 20.99
CA THR A 517 -24.15 4.84 21.95
C THR A 517 -22.92 4.04 21.54
N ARG A 518 -21.75 4.63 21.76
CA ARG A 518 -20.48 3.93 21.56
C ARG A 518 -20.21 3.06 22.79
N GLU A 519 -20.20 1.74 22.58
CA GLU A 519 -19.94 0.77 23.66
C GLU A 519 -18.49 0.85 24.17
N VAL A 520 -17.54 1.12 23.25
CA VAL A 520 -16.12 1.21 23.57
C VAL A 520 -15.60 2.59 23.18
N PRO A 521 -14.95 3.32 24.10
CA PRO A 521 -14.28 4.57 23.76
C PRO A 521 -13.30 4.39 22.60
N ARG A 522 -13.17 5.40 21.74
CA ARG A 522 -12.29 5.36 20.56
C ARG A 522 -10.84 5.00 20.93
N SER A 523 -10.33 5.52 22.04
CA SER A 523 -9.00 5.23 22.57
C SER A 523 -8.76 3.77 22.97
N GLN A 524 -9.82 3.00 23.16
CA GLN A 524 -9.76 1.57 23.50
C GLN A 524 -10.20 0.67 22.33
N ASN A 525 -10.59 1.26 21.22
CA ASN A 525 -11.04 0.52 20.05
C ASN A 525 -9.82 0.02 19.25
N THR A 526 -9.66 -1.27 19.18
CA THR A 526 -8.60 -1.97 18.43
C THR A 526 -9.15 -2.69 17.19
N GLN A 527 -10.16 -2.10 16.56
CA GLN A 527 -10.88 -2.67 15.42
C GLN A 527 -9.97 -3.25 14.33
N PRO A 528 -8.87 -2.60 13.89
CA PRO A 528 -8.05 -3.14 12.82
C PRO A 528 -7.45 -4.52 13.13
N LEU A 529 -7.27 -4.85 14.41
CA LEU A 529 -6.78 -6.15 14.85
C LEU A 529 -7.83 -7.27 14.78
N GLU A 530 -9.09 -6.91 14.57
CA GLU A 530 -10.23 -7.84 14.52
C GLU A 530 -10.79 -8.04 13.10
N GLY A 531 -10.29 -7.26 12.16
CA GLY A 531 -10.77 -7.23 10.79
C GLY A 531 -11.90 -6.23 10.58
N PRO A 532 -12.42 -6.13 9.33
CA PRO A 532 -13.40 -5.11 8.96
C PRO A 532 -14.75 -5.32 9.64
N ARG A 533 -15.34 -4.23 10.11
CA ARG A 533 -16.67 -4.22 10.74
C ARG A 533 -17.78 -3.98 9.73
N ARG A 534 -18.98 -4.45 10.06
CA ARG A 534 -20.18 -4.18 9.28
C ARG A 534 -20.58 -2.71 9.45
N ALA A 535 -20.81 -2.03 8.32
CA ALA A 535 -21.25 -0.65 8.31
C ALA A 535 -22.70 -0.50 8.76
N PRO A 536 -23.05 0.50 9.59
CA PRO A 536 -24.42 0.80 9.94
C PRO A 536 -25.17 1.45 8.76
N GLU A 537 -26.48 1.41 8.80
CA GLU A 537 -27.35 1.89 7.72
C GLU A 537 -27.10 3.37 7.35
N VAL A 538 -26.79 4.21 8.33
CA VAL A 538 -26.51 5.64 8.09
C VAL A 538 -25.26 5.82 7.22
N MET A 539 -24.22 5.03 7.45
CA MET A 539 -22.99 5.03 6.64
C MET A 539 -23.29 4.51 5.23
N VAL A 540 -24.05 3.42 5.10
CA VAL A 540 -24.46 2.87 3.80
C VAL A 540 -25.25 3.88 2.97
N LYS A 541 -26.18 4.61 3.58
CA LYS A 541 -26.93 5.67 2.90
C LYS A 541 -26.05 6.82 2.45
N MET A 542 -25.10 7.25 3.30
CA MET A 542 -24.15 8.31 2.95
C MET A 542 -23.26 7.91 1.78
N LEU A 543 -22.74 6.67 1.78
CA LEU A 543 -21.95 6.14 0.67
C LEU A 543 -22.76 6.12 -0.63
N ARG A 544 -23.99 5.59 -0.59
CA ARG A 544 -24.86 5.54 -1.77
C ARG A 544 -25.16 6.94 -2.32
N ALA A 545 -25.34 7.93 -1.46
CA ALA A 545 -25.58 9.31 -1.90
C ALA A 545 -24.38 9.91 -2.61
N GLN A 546 -23.17 9.71 -2.08
CA GLN A 546 -21.95 10.21 -2.72
C GLN A 546 -21.64 9.44 -4.02
N LEU A 547 -21.78 8.11 -4.02
CA LEU A 547 -21.63 7.29 -5.23
C LEU A 547 -22.65 7.68 -6.32
N ALA A 548 -23.89 8.00 -5.94
CA ALA A 548 -24.90 8.49 -6.88
C ALA A 548 -24.46 9.81 -7.52
N ALA A 549 -23.91 10.74 -6.76
CA ALA A 549 -23.40 12.00 -7.29
C ALA A 549 -22.22 11.78 -8.26
N VAL A 550 -21.29 10.89 -7.90
CA VAL A 550 -20.14 10.55 -8.75
C VAL A 550 -20.56 9.94 -10.08
N HIS A 551 -21.51 9.01 -10.08
CA HIS A 551 -21.88 8.25 -11.29
C HIS A 551 -23.04 8.85 -12.08
N PHE A 552 -23.95 9.56 -11.43
CA PHE A 552 -25.21 10.01 -12.05
C PHE A 552 -25.42 11.53 -11.96
N GLY A 553 -24.46 12.25 -11.40
CA GLY A 553 -24.48 13.71 -11.28
C GLY A 553 -25.03 14.24 -9.95
N PRO A 554 -24.84 15.53 -9.67
CA PRO A 554 -25.05 16.14 -8.35
C PRO A 554 -26.50 16.16 -7.88
N GLN A 555 -27.46 15.94 -8.78
CA GLN A 555 -28.89 15.89 -8.46
C GLN A 555 -29.42 14.46 -8.28
N ALA A 556 -28.57 13.45 -8.40
CA ALA A 556 -28.98 12.07 -8.27
C ALA A 556 -29.34 11.73 -6.82
N ASP A 557 -30.47 11.02 -6.67
CA ASP A 557 -30.88 10.48 -5.38
C ASP A 557 -30.08 9.22 -5.04
N TYR A 558 -29.84 8.98 -3.76
CA TYR A 558 -29.09 7.81 -3.30
C TYR A 558 -29.68 6.46 -3.76
N SER A 559 -30.98 6.43 -4.10
CA SER A 559 -31.65 5.23 -4.62
C SER A 559 -31.20 4.84 -6.03
N ALA A 560 -30.51 5.73 -6.75
CA ALA A 560 -29.88 5.39 -8.03
C ALA A 560 -28.76 4.33 -7.89
N VAL A 561 -28.16 4.22 -6.70
CA VAL A 561 -27.23 3.15 -6.36
C VAL A 561 -27.99 2.01 -5.67
N PRO A 562 -27.91 0.75 -6.12
CA PRO A 562 -28.57 -0.38 -5.48
C PRO A 562 -28.20 -0.53 -4.00
N VAL A 563 -29.07 -1.21 -3.26
CA VAL A 563 -28.74 -1.57 -1.87
C VAL A 563 -27.67 -2.67 -1.92
N PRO A 564 -26.50 -2.47 -1.27
CA PRO A 564 -25.48 -3.51 -1.23
C PRO A 564 -25.94 -4.71 -0.41
N ARG A 565 -25.49 -5.90 -0.76
CA ARG A 565 -25.68 -7.10 0.06
C ARG A 565 -24.97 -7.00 1.39
N GLU A 566 -23.78 -6.42 1.37
CA GLU A 566 -22.97 -6.21 2.55
C GLU A 566 -22.05 -5.00 2.38
N THR A 567 -21.78 -4.29 3.48
CA THR A 567 -20.83 -3.18 3.54
C THR A 567 -19.92 -3.37 4.74
N ARG A 568 -18.63 -3.30 4.50
CA ARG A 568 -17.59 -3.45 5.52
C ARG A 568 -16.66 -2.24 5.52
N TYR A 569 -16.23 -1.81 6.70
CA TYR A 569 -15.26 -0.72 6.86
C TYR A 569 -14.07 -1.11 7.72
N MET A 570 -12.96 -0.45 7.47
CA MET A 570 -11.71 -0.59 8.23
C MET A 570 -11.15 0.79 8.54
N ASP A 571 -10.97 1.07 9.82
CA ASP A 571 -10.39 2.31 10.33
C ASP A 571 -8.93 2.10 10.75
N TRP A 572 -8.01 2.47 9.87
CA TRP A 572 -6.57 2.37 10.13
C TRP A 572 -6.02 3.50 11.01
N SER A 573 -6.84 4.52 11.33
CA SER A 573 -6.45 5.59 12.26
C SER A 573 -6.51 5.18 13.73
N LEU A 574 -6.97 3.97 14.02
CA LEU A 574 -7.10 3.45 15.39
C LEU A 574 -5.83 2.73 15.87
N PRO A 575 -5.63 2.68 17.20
CA PRO A 575 -4.55 1.87 17.77
C PRO A 575 -4.62 0.39 17.34
N PRO A 576 -3.49 -0.29 17.21
CA PRO A 576 -2.12 0.17 17.42
C PRO A 576 -1.46 0.80 16.18
N PHE A 577 -2.20 0.98 15.09
CA PHE A 577 -1.65 1.48 13.83
C PHE A 577 -1.53 2.99 13.81
N ASN A 578 -2.63 3.69 14.09
CA ASN A 578 -2.77 5.15 13.97
C ASN A 578 -2.37 5.68 12.59
N ALA A 579 -2.26 4.78 11.61
CA ALA A 579 -1.80 5.10 10.27
C ALA A 579 -2.16 3.97 9.29
N GLY A 580 -2.66 4.31 8.11
CA GLY A 580 -2.64 3.43 6.95
C GLY A 580 -1.21 3.22 6.46
N TYR A 581 -0.42 4.28 6.44
CA TYR A 581 0.99 4.28 6.08
C TYR A 581 1.73 5.47 6.75
N HIS A 582 3.03 5.63 6.44
CA HIS A 582 3.87 6.70 6.98
C HIS A 582 4.47 7.55 5.87
N ALA A 583 4.84 8.79 6.21
CA ALA A 583 5.60 9.69 5.36
C ALA A 583 6.78 10.27 6.16
N TYR A 584 7.88 10.64 5.51
CA TYR A 584 8.98 11.31 6.18
C TYR A 584 8.69 12.78 6.40
N ALA A 585 8.90 13.27 7.61
CA ALA A 585 8.85 14.69 7.93
C ALA A 585 10.02 15.47 7.31
N ALA A 586 9.81 16.76 7.05
CA ALA A 586 10.90 17.67 6.71
C ALA A 586 11.91 17.80 7.85
N HIS A 587 13.11 18.33 7.54
CA HIS A 587 14.22 18.58 8.45
C HIS A 587 14.94 17.31 8.98
N TYR A 588 14.78 16.17 8.32
CA TYR A 588 15.52 14.95 8.63
C TYR A 588 16.46 14.56 7.47
N ASP A 589 17.61 14.02 7.81
CA ASP A 589 18.42 13.26 6.87
C ASP A 589 17.87 11.84 6.76
N ILE A 590 17.14 11.59 5.68
CA ILE A 590 16.39 10.34 5.49
C ILE A 590 17.33 9.14 5.47
N GLY A 591 18.48 9.24 4.79
CA GLY A 591 19.44 8.16 4.74
C GLY A 591 20.02 7.83 6.12
N ASP A 592 20.31 8.86 6.93
CA ASP A 592 20.79 8.67 8.28
C ASP A 592 19.73 8.05 9.20
N VAL A 593 18.47 8.50 9.06
CA VAL A 593 17.33 7.92 9.77
C VAL A 593 17.20 6.42 9.46
N GLN A 594 17.17 6.05 8.19
CA GLN A 594 17.03 4.66 7.76
C GLN A 594 18.15 3.77 8.29
N ARG A 595 19.40 4.23 8.18
CA ARG A 595 20.58 3.47 8.66
C ARG A 595 20.56 3.23 10.16
N LYS A 596 20.11 4.21 10.96
CA LYS A 596 20.23 4.17 12.42
C LYS A 596 18.98 3.64 13.11
N VAL A 597 17.77 3.93 12.60
CA VAL A 597 16.53 3.46 13.23
C VAL A 597 16.41 1.94 13.20
N ARG A 598 16.89 1.29 12.15
CA ARG A 598 16.84 -0.19 12.04
C ARG A 598 17.63 -0.93 13.14
N LYS A 599 18.65 -0.29 13.77
CA LYS A 599 19.32 -0.74 14.99
C LYS A 599 19.49 0.46 15.93
N PRO A 600 18.44 0.85 16.68
CA PRO A 600 18.39 2.15 17.36
C PRO A 600 19.45 2.34 18.44
N SER A 601 20.07 1.27 18.95
CA SER A 601 21.22 1.39 19.85
C SER A 601 22.40 2.13 19.23
N GLN A 602 22.52 2.18 17.91
CA GLN A 602 23.57 2.98 17.22
C GLN A 602 23.45 4.49 17.45
N LEU A 603 22.30 4.96 17.91
CA LEU A 603 22.08 6.37 18.30
C LEU A 603 22.54 6.68 19.73
N ILE A 604 22.98 5.68 20.49
CA ILE A 604 23.32 5.78 21.90
C ILE A 604 24.81 5.49 22.06
N ASP A 605 25.56 6.46 22.53
CA ASP A 605 27.01 6.35 22.65
C ASP A 605 27.41 5.19 23.59
N GLY A 606 28.19 4.25 23.08
CA GLY A 606 28.67 3.08 23.85
C GLY A 606 27.64 1.99 24.08
N ALA A 607 26.42 2.10 23.51
CA ALA A 607 25.40 1.07 23.63
C ALA A 607 25.47 0.07 22.48
N ASP A 608 25.22 -1.19 22.80
CA ASP A 608 24.94 -2.24 21.82
C ASP A 608 23.73 -3.05 22.30
N ALA A 609 22.68 -3.08 21.49
CA ALA A 609 21.49 -3.84 21.76
C ALA A 609 21.04 -4.58 20.50
N ASN A 610 20.64 -5.82 20.68
CA ASN A 610 20.11 -6.66 19.60
C ASN A 610 18.60 -6.44 19.42
N ILE A 611 18.20 -5.18 19.32
CA ILE A 611 16.83 -4.74 19.06
C ILE A 611 16.81 -4.06 17.71
N PHE A 612 16.01 -4.58 16.78
CA PHE A 612 15.92 -4.12 15.41
C PHE A 612 14.51 -3.62 15.09
N ILE A 613 14.39 -2.57 14.31
CA ILE A 613 13.12 -2.02 13.82
C ILE A 613 13.06 -2.27 12.31
N VAL A 614 11.99 -2.93 11.85
CA VAL A 614 11.73 -3.23 10.45
C VAL A 614 10.26 -2.92 10.11
N GLY A 615 10.02 -2.47 8.89
CA GLY A 615 8.70 -2.09 8.43
C GLY A 615 8.75 -0.95 7.42
N GLU A 616 7.63 -0.61 6.78
CA GLU A 616 7.59 0.44 5.77
C GLU A 616 7.86 1.85 6.32
N ALA A 617 7.61 2.09 7.61
CA ALA A 617 7.67 3.42 8.21
C ALA A 617 9.03 4.15 8.02
N TYR A 618 10.13 3.39 7.97
CA TYR A 618 11.50 3.91 7.82
C TYR A 618 12.19 3.34 6.58
N SER A 619 11.45 3.18 5.50
CA SER A 619 11.91 2.62 4.22
C SER A 619 12.03 3.68 3.12
N ASN A 620 12.55 3.28 1.97
CA ASN A 620 12.48 4.08 0.74
C ASN A 620 11.07 4.07 0.10
N ASP A 621 10.29 3.02 0.37
CA ASP A 621 8.97 2.81 -0.19
C ASP A 621 7.93 2.81 0.93
N GLN A 622 7.75 3.98 1.56
CA GLN A 622 6.67 4.13 2.54
C GLN A 622 5.31 3.89 1.85
N ALA A 623 4.35 3.35 2.57
CA ALA A 623 3.07 2.87 2.07
C ALA A 623 3.09 1.51 1.34
N TRP A 624 4.24 0.94 1.01
CA TRP A 624 4.37 -0.27 0.22
C TRP A 624 4.92 -1.47 0.98
N VAL A 625 4.52 -2.68 0.57
CA VAL A 625 5.09 -3.94 1.06
C VAL A 625 6.59 -4.02 0.70
N GLU A 626 6.98 -3.44 -0.43
CA GLU A 626 8.38 -3.36 -0.85
C GLU A 626 9.27 -2.74 0.23
N GLY A 627 8.84 -1.60 0.80
CA GLY A 627 9.58 -0.94 1.88
C GLY A 627 9.71 -1.80 3.13
N ALA A 628 8.65 -2.54 3.47
CA ALA A 628 8.68 -3.47 4.60
C ALA A 628 9.69 -4.61 4.39
N TYR A 629 9.77 -5.15 3.19
CA TYR A 629 10.73 -6.21 2.84
C TYR A 629 12.15 -5.67 2.76
N CYS A 630 12.35 -4.52 2.12
CA CYS A 630 13.67 -3.89 2.01
C CYS A 630 14.31 -3.59 3.37
N THR A 631 13.54 -3.05 4.33
CA THR A 631 14.07 -2.80 5.67
C THR A 631 14.46 -4.08 6.40
N ALA A 632 13.65 -5.14 6.29
CA ALA A 632 13.97 -6.45 6.87
C ALA A 632 15.22 -7.06 6.22
N GLU A 633 15.33 -7.01 4.89
CA GLU A 633 16.49 -7.51 4.16
C GLU A 633 17.77 -6.77 4.55
N SER A 634 17.71 -5.44 4.70
CA SER A 634 18.85 -4.63 5.14
C SER A 634 19.38 -5.03 6.51
N VAL A 635 18.49 -5.37 7.45
CA VAL A 635 18.89 -5.84 8.79
C VAL A 635 19.57 -7.21 8.70
N LEU A 636 18.97 -8.14 7.97
CA LEU A 636 19.53 -9.49 7.79
C LEU A 636 20.87 -9.48 7.07
N ASN A 637 21.02 -8.62 6.06
CA ASN A 637 22.25 -8.49 5.30
C ASN A 637 23.41 -7.90 6.13
N ASP A 638 23.16 -6.79 6.84
CA ASP A 638 24.21 -6.01 7.50
C ASP A 638 24.56 -6.55 8.89
N PHE A 639 23.60 -7.08 9.64
CA PHE A 639 23.83 -7.50 11.03
C PHE A 639 23.89 -9.02 11.21
N PHE A 640 23.34 -9.79 10.25
CA PHE A 640 23.31 -11.25 10.32
C PHE A 640 24.05 -11.93 9.18
N GLY A 641 24.58 -11.16 8.22
CA GLY A 641 25.40 -11.65 7.13
C GLY A 641 24.65 -12.53 6.13
N VAL A 642 23.32 -12.40 6.03
CA VAL A 642 22.52 -13.08 5.00
C VAL A 642 22.80 -12.43 3.65
N LYS A 643 22.99 -13.22 2.59
CA LYS A 643 23.14 -12.69 1.24
C LYS A 643 21.89 -11.96 0.79
N PRO A 644 22.01 -10.82 0.10
CA PRO A 644 20.86 -10.13 -0.49
C PRO A 644 20.01 -11.05 -1.37
N ILE A 645 18.69 -10.87 -1.33
CA ILE A 645 17.76 -11.64 -2.17
C ILE A 645 17.83 -11.23 -3.64
N ILE A 646 18.23 -9.98 -3.91
CA ILE A 646 18.48 -9.40 -5.24
C ILE A 646 19.81 -8.66 -5.22
N ASP A 647 20.33 -8.29 -6.40
CA ASP A 647 21.46 -7.35 -6.50
C ASP A 647 21.00 -5.95 -6.03
N ASP A 648 21.64 -5.44 -5.00
CA ASP A 648 21.32 -4.17 -4.34
C ASP A 648 22.22 -3.00 -4.81
N THR A 649 23.06 -3.21 -5.82
CA THR A 649 24.03 -2.20 -6.30
C THR A 649 23.32 -0.91 -6.75
N ASP A 650 22.32 -1.02 -7.61
CA ASP A 650 21.52 0.12 -8.11
C ASP A 650 20.16 0.22 -7.40
N TYR A 651 19.81 -0.77 -6.62
CA TYR A 651 18.57 -0.85 -5.86
C TYR A 651 18.85 -1.07 -4.37
N PRO A 652 19.48 -0.11 -3.67
CA PRO A 652 19.78 -0.29 -2.25
C PRO A 652 18.49 -0.42 -1.43
N PHE A 653 18.47 -1.39 -0.50
CA PHE A 653 17.32 -1.64 0.37
C PHE A 653 16.99 -0.47 1.27
N ILE A 654 18.02 0.26 1.69
CA ILE A 654 17.96 1.54 2.40
C ILE A 654 18.99 2.48 1.80
N CYS A 655 18.84 3.79 2.02
CA CYS A 655 19.78 4.76 1.48
C CYS A 655 21.19 4.57 2.07
N PRO A 656 22.19 4.34 1.22
CA PRO A 656 23.58 4.23 1.66
C PRO A 656 24.13 5.57 2.16
N GLU A 657 25.26 5.54 2.79
CA GLU A 657 26.05 6.74 3.08
C GLU A 657 26.71 7.25 1.78
N PHE A 658 26.68 8.57 1.54
CA PHE A 658 27.25 9.23 0.37
C PHE A 658 28.37 10.18 0.73
#